data_417f2048b48cc7ac4f3b0b828e788402
#
_entry.id   417f2048b48cc7ac4f3b0b828e788402
#
_cell.length_a   1.000
_cell.length_b   1.000
_cell.length_c   1.000
_cell.angle_alpha   90.00
_cell.angle_beta   90.00
_cell.angle_gamma   90.00
#
_symmetry.space_group_name_H-M   'P 1'
#
loop_
_entity.id
_entity.type
_entity.pdbx_description
1 polymer ?
#
loop_
_entity_poly.entity_id
_entity_poly.type
_entity_poly.pdbx_seq_one_letter_code
_entity_poly.pdbx_strand_id
1 'polypeptide(L)'
;MIATWTLGLLRRRRGRLAATAAGIAAAVALLACLGSFLAAAQGSMTARAIRSVTVDWQVEVQPDTQPSTVVDTVRSAPNVQAALPVGYAHSTGFVAQTGGSTQTTGPAMVLGIPPNYREQFPGAIRTLVGADNGVLIAQQTAANLHAAPGDTIHIGRAGIAPVDVVVDGVVDLPQADSLFQKVSAPVGAQPAAPPDNVLILDQAQWNNVFDPLAGLRPDLVSTQIHTALDHTLPPDPGSAYTQVSAAAHNLEARSAGGARVGDNLGAALGAARSDAAYARVLFLFLGLPAAVLAALLTATVVTAGADRRRQDQALLRARGASQSQLIRLAAAEALVVGTIGSAVGLGAACLVGLAAFGSPSLGADPLTAIGWATASAAAGLAVAAATVLAPAWRDLRDATVTAARAHVRRTRPPRWTRFGLDVAVLAASGTLFWLAGRGGYQIVLAPEGVPTISVSYWAFVAPALLWIGAALLVWRLADLLLGRGWPLVARALRPLARSSSRIVAHSLSRQRAPLARAIVLLALALAFAASTATFNATYQAQAEVDAQLTNGADVTVTEPPGSAVPPDAVTKIAAIPGVRTVEPLQHRFAYIGADLQDLYGVDPASITTVTALRDNYFQGGTAQQLMHELAARPDSVLVSAETVNDFQLLPGDAINLRLQDARTHQLSTVGFHYIGVVTEFPTAPKDSFFVANAGYIAQRTGSNAVGAFLVDTGGRDTNAVAARIQTAVGTTATVTDIAATRGTVGSSLTAVNLAGLTRIELGFGLVLAAASGALVLALGLTERRRSFVIAHALGATRRHLRSFVLAETAILVACGLTAGAILGAALSQMLVRVLTGIFDPPPTALSTPWTYLAAIAAVLIVAISAVSGVTVRLARRSPLTVLGEL
;
A
#
# COMPACT_ATOMS: atom_id res chain seq x y z
N MET A 1 17.16 -37.83 33.91
CA MET A 1 18.12 -36.69 33.91
C MET A 1 17.61 -35.45 33.16
N ILE A 2 17.19 -35.57 31.89
CA ILE A 2 16.69 -34.44 31.13
C ILE A 2 15.42 -33.84 31.77
N ALA A 3 14.42 -34.64 32.12
CA ALA A 3 13.18 -34.21 32.73
C ALA A 3 13.38 -33.52 34.10
N THR A 4 14.24 -34.10 34.95
CA THR A 4 14.58 -33.47 36.24
C THR A 4 15.33 -32.16 36.11
N TRP A 5 16.21 -32.04 35.10
CA TRP A 5 16.91 -30.81 34.76
C TRP A 5 15.95 -29.75 34.26
N THR A 6 15.07 -30.04 33.31
CA THR A 6 14.07 -29.13 32.77
C THR A 6 13.09 -28.64 33.84
N LEU A 7 12.60 -29.50 34.69
CA LEU A 7 11.80 -29.14 35.87
C LEU A 7 12.56 -28.22 36.84
N GLY A 8 13.85 -28.52 37.08
CA GLY A 8 14.72 -27.65 37.86
C GLY A 8 14.93 -26.26 37.29
N LEU A 9 15.12 -26.19 35.97
CA LEU A 9 15.20 -24.92 35.23
C LEU A 9 13.91 -24.13 35.36
N LEU A 10 12.76 -24.73 35.12
CA LEU A 10 11.43 -24.12 35.21
C LEU A 10 11.13 -23.60 36.61
N ARG A 11 11.60 -24.28 37.67
CA ARG A 11 11.38 -23.84 39.05
C ARG A 11 12.37 -22.76 39.52
N ARG A 12 13.67 -22.86 39.16
CA ARG A 12 14.73 -22.01 39.70
C ARG A 12 15.09 -20.81 38.81
N ARG A 13 14.80 -20.84 37.51
CA ARG A 13 15.21 -19.80 36.54
C ARG A 13 14.05 -19.20 35.74
N ARG A 14 12.86 -19.11 36.37
CA ARG A 14 11.60 -18.67 35.73
C ARG A 14 11.76 -17.35 34.96
N GLY A 15 12.39 -16.34 35.56
CA GLY A 15 12.49 -15.00 34.94
C GLY A 15 13.29 -15.00 33.62
N ARG A 16 14.39 -15.77 33.55
CA ARG A 16 15.19 -15.84 32.31
C ARG A 16 14.45 -16.61 31.19
N LEU A 17 13.88 -17.76 31.55
CA LEU A 17 13.11 -18.55 30.59
C LEU A 17 11.91 -17.76 30.06
N ALA A 18 11.21 -17.07 30.96
CA ALA A 18 10.08 -16.20 30.56
C ALA A 18 10.52 -15.07 29.64
N ALA A 19 11.65 -14.41 29.92
CA ALA A 19 12.17 -13.33 29.07
C ALA A 19 12.60 -13.84 27.69
N THR A 20 13.24 -15.04 27.61
CA THR A 20 13.62 -15.66 26.34
C THR A 20 12.37 -16.09 25.56
N ALA A 21 11.40 -16.73 26.25
CA ALA A 21 10.12 -17.12 25.64
C ALA A 21 9.33 -15.92 25.15
N ALA A 22 9.33 -14.78 25.88
CA ALA A 22 8.68 -13.54 25.46
C ALA A 22 9.30 -12.94 24.18
N GLY A 23 10.63 -12.98 24.04
CA GLY A 23 11.29 -12.53 22.81
C GLY A 23 10.94 -13.42 21.60
N ILE A 24 10.89 -14.73 21.80
CA ILE A 24 10.45 -15.67 20.74
C ILE A 24 8.97 -15.46 20.44
N ALA A 25 8.13 -15.27 21.47
CA ALA A 25 6.70 -15.01 21.29
C ALA A 25 6.45 -13.74 20.48
N ALA A 26 7.22 -12.68 20.71
CA ALA A 26 7.13 -11.46 19.92
C ALA A 26 7.48 -11.69 18.45
N ALA A 27 8.55 -12.45 18.16
CA ALA A 27 8.93 -12.81 16.80
C ALA A 27 7.87 -13.68 16.09
N VAL A 28 7.35 -14.70 16.78
CA VAL A 28 6.31 -15.61 16.25
C VAL A 28 5.00 -14.87 16.03
N ALA A 29 4.57 -14.04 16.99
CA ALA A 29 3.36 -13.24 16.87
C ALA A 29 3.43 -12.30 15.66
N LEU A 30 4.55 -11.59 15.48
CA LEU A 30 4.76 -10.71 14.35
C LEU A 30 4.70 -11.45 13.02
N LEU A 31 5.45 -12.56 12.88
CA LEU A 31 5.48 -13.35 11.65
C LEU A 31 4.11 -13.96 11.33
N ALA A 32 3.39 -14.46 12.33
CA ALA A 32 2.05 -15.00 12.15
C ALA A 32 1.06 -13.90 11.74
N CYS A 33 1.09 -12.73 12.38
CA CYS A 33 0.26 -11.59 11.99
C CYS A 33 0.55 -11.14 10.56
N LEU A 34 1.83 -10.91 10.22
CA LEU A 34 2.22 -10.46 8.89
C LEU A 34 1.87 -11.47 7.80
N GLY A 35 2.11 -12.76 8.05
CA GLY A 35 1.82 -13.82 7.09
C GLY A 35 0.33 -14.00 6.84
N SER A 36 -0.48 -14.05 7.90
CA SER A 36 -1.94 -14.16 7.78
C SER A 36 -2.54 -12.91 7.12
N PHE A 37 -2.05 -11.73 7.47
CA PHE A 37 -2.49 -10.47 6.86
C PHE A 37 -2.12 -10.39 5.37
N LEU A 38 -0.93 -10.86 4.98
CA LEU A 38 -0.53 -10.98 3.57
C LEU A 38 -1.47 -11.92 2.80
N ALA A 39 -1.80 -13.06 3.38
CA ALA A 39 -2.73 -14.02 2.75
C ALA A 39 -4.13 -13.41 2.57
N ALA A 40 -4.64 -12.69 3.57
CA ALA A 40 -5.90 -11.97 3.47
C ALA A 40 -5.87 -10.87 2.39
N ALA A 41 -4.76 -10.13 2.30
CA ALA A 41 -4.54 -9.13 1.25
C ALA A 41 -4.55 -9.76 -0.14
N GLN A 42 -3.89 -10.91 -0.33
CA GLN A 42 -3.90 -11.65 -1.60
C GLN A 42 -5.31 -12.11 -1.98
N GLY A 43 -6.09 -12.63 -1.03
CA GLY A 43 -7.49 -12.99 -1.25
C GLY A 43 -8.36 -11.80 -1.67
N SER A 44 -8.13 -10.63 -1.11
CA SER A 44 -8.82 -9.40 -1.52
C SER A 44 -8.43 -8.91 -2.91
N MET A 45 -7.18 -9.16 -3.35
CA MET A 45 -6.72 -8.87 -4.71
C MET A 45 -7.43 -9.77 -5.72
N THR A 46 -7.47 -11.09 -5.48
CA THR A 46 -8.23 -12.04 -6.30
C THR A 46 -9.69 -11.63 -6.43
N ALA A 47 -10.35 -11.35 -5.31
CA ALA A 47 -11.77 -10.95 -5.31
C ALA A 47 -12.02 -9.62 -6.05
N ARG A 48 -11.06 -8.69 -6.08
CA ARG A 48 -11.16 -7.46 -6.88
C ARG A 48 -10.93 -7.72 -8.36
N ALA A 49 -9.91 -8.48 -8.70
CA ALA A 49 -9.63 -8.87 -10.09
C ALA A 49 -10.86 -9.55 -10.73
N ILE A 50 -11.52 -10.45 -10.01
CA ILE A 50 -12.77 -11.07 -10.48
C ILE A 50 -13.85 -10.03 -10.71
N ARG A 51 -14.06 -9.07 -9.80
CA ARG A 51 -15.10 -8.04 -9.94
C ARG A 51 -14.83 -7.01 -11.03
N SER A 52 -13.60 -6.87 -11.48
CA SER A 52 -13.25 -5.95 -12.57
C SER A 52 -13.51 -6.53 -13.96
N VAL A 53 -14.01 -7.75 -14.06
CA VAL A 53 -14.27 -8.42 -15.33
C VAL A 53 -15.76 -8.75 -15.44
N THR A 54 -16.41 -8.31 -16.51
CA THR A 54 -17.82 -8.63 -16.80
C THR A 54 -17.98 -9.79 -17.75
N VAL A 55 -17.04 -9.95 -18.68
CA VAL A 55 -16.97 -11.07 -19.63
C VAL A 55 -15.67 -11.81 -19.36
N ASP A 56 -15.75 -13.01 -18.81
CA ASP A 56 -14.56 -13.76 -18.40
C ASP A 56 -13.75 -14.25 -19.61
N TRP A 57 -14.44 -14.78 -20.62
CA TRP A 57 -13.81 -15.18 -21.88
C TRP A 57 -14.53 -14.57 -23.07
N GLN A 58 -13.74 -14.07 -24.03
CA GLN A 58 -14.17 -13.77 -25.40
C GLN A 58 -13.68 -14.90 -26.29
N VAL A 59 -14.55 -15.82 -26.66
CA VAL A 59 -14.18 -16.97 -27.49
C VAL A 59 -14.50 -16.65 -28.95
N GLU A 60 -13.49 -16.33 -29.73
CA GLU A 60 -13.60 -16.00 -31.12
C GLU A 60 -13.77 -17.26 -31.98
N VAL A 61 -14.84 -17.30 -32.73
CA VAL A 61 -15.12 -18.37 -33.67
C VAL A 61 -14.24 -18.22 -34.92
N GLN A 62 -13.52 -19.26 -35.29
CA GLN A 62 -12.68 -19.23 -36.49
C GLN A 62 -13.51 -19.31 -37.77
N PRO A 63 -13.04 -18.70 -38.89
CA PRO A 63 -13.83 -18.51 -40.12
C PRO A 63 -14.51 -19.76 -40.67
N ASP A 64 -13.88 -20.91 -40.58
CA ASP A 64 -14.36 -22.18 -41.16
C ASP A 64 -15.21 -23.00 -40.16
N THR A 65 -15.58 -22.43 -39.02
CA THR A 65 -16.31 -23.14 -37.98
C THR A 65 -17.70 -22.55 -37.77
N GLN A 66 -18.70 -23.41 -37.59
CA GLN A 66 -20.05 -22.95 -37.28
C GLN A 66 -20.16 -22.43 -35.84
N PRO A 67 -20.67 -21.21 -35.59
CA PRO A 67 -20.79 -20.63 -34.26
C PRO A 67 -21.56 -21.51 -33.26
N SER A 68 -22.60 -22.22 -33.69
CA SER A 68 -23.37 -23.13 -32.85
C SER A 68 -22.52 -24.26 -32.27
N THR A 69 -21.61 -24.85 -33.04
CA THR A 69 -20.70 -25.91 -32.57
C THR A 69 -19.77 -25.39 -31.48
N VAL A 70 -19.27 -24.17 -31.64
CA VAL A 70 -18.39 -23.56 -30.62
C VAL A 70 -19.19 -23.22 -29.37
N VAL A 71 -20.40 -22.67 -29.50
CA VAL A 71 -21.31 -22.41 -28.36
C VAL A 71 -21.54 -23.69 -27.55
N ASP A 72 -21.82 -24.81 -28.20
CA ASP A 72 -22.07 -26.10 -27.55
C ASP A 72 -20.78 -26.60 -26.84
N THR A 73 -19.62 -26.43 -27.47
CA THR A 73 -18.34 -26.77 -26.88
C THR A 73 -18.06 -25.92 -25.65
N VAL A 74 -18.31 -24.61 -25.72
CA VAL A 74 -18.15 -23.68 -24.57
C VAL A 74 -19.11 -24.05 -23.44
N ARG A 75 -20.39 -24.27 -23.72
CA ARG A 75 -21.39 -24.65 -22.72
C ARG A 75 -21.09 -25.97 -22.04
N SER A 76 -20.42 -26.89 -22.75
CA SER A 76 -20.00 -28.19 -22.17
C SER A 76 -18.70 -28.08 -21.34
N ALA A 77 -18.05 -26.93 -21.34
CA ALA A 77 -16.84 -26.74 -20.55
C ALA A 77 -17.17 -26.64 -19.05
N PRO A 78 -16.32 -27.19 -18.17
CA PRO A 78 -16.55 -27.08 -16.74
C PRO A 78 -16.53 -25.63 -16.29
N ASN A 79 -17.35 -25.31 -15.29
CA ASN A 79 -17.45 -23.98 -14.67
C ASN A 79 -18.02 -22.85 -15.55
N VAL A 80 -18.57 -23.15 -16.74
CA VAL A 80 -19.28 -22.15 -17.55
C VAL A 80 -20.70 -21.97 -17.03
N GLN A 81 -21.06 -20.72 -16.70
CA GLN A 81 -22.41 -20.35 -16.24
C GLN A 81 -23.28 -19.80 -17.38
N ALA A 82 -22.66 -18.99 -18.25
CA ALA A 82 -23.35 -18.42 -19.42
C ALA A 82 -22.41 -18.41 -20.62
N ALA A 83 -23.01 -18.59 -21.83
CA ALA A 83 -22.31 -18.49 -23.11
C ALA A 83 -23.27 -17.94 -24.17
N LEU A 84 -23.02 -16.72 -24.64
CA LEU A 84 -23.86 -16.01 -25.60
C LEU A 84 -23.04 -15.59 -26.82
N PRO A 85 -23.54 -15.83 -28.06
CA PRO A 85 -22.90 -15.32 -29.27
C PRO A 85 -23.13 -13.81 -29.40
N VAL A 86 -22.07 -13.07 -29.72
CA VAL A 86 -22.07 -11.63 -29.99
C VAL A 86 -21.43 -11.39 -31.33
N GLY A 87 -22.10 -10.63 -32.21
CA GLY A 87 -21.54 -10.22 -33.48
C GLY A 87 -20.60 -9.03 -33.36
N TYR A 88 -19.49 -9.04 -34.07
CA TYR A 88 -18.54 -7.96 -34.17
C TYR A 88 -18.35 -7.56 -35.62
N ALA A 89 -18.48 -6.28 -35.95
CA ALA A 89 -18.29 -5.79 -37.31
C ALA A 89 -17.49 -4.50 -37.30
N HIS A 90 -16.42 -4.44 -38.10
CA HIS A 90 -15.70 -3.22 -38.37
C HIS A 90 -16.45 -2.32 -39.33
N SER A 91 -16.72 -1.09 -38.89
CA SER A 91 -17.29 -0.01 -39.70
C SER A 91 -16.18 0.96 -40.15
N THR A 92 -16.36 1.54 -41.36
CA THR A 92 -15.45 2.61 -41.82
C THR A 92 -15.61 3.90 -41.04
N GLY A 93 -16.63 4.01 -40.21
CA GLY A 93 -16.97 5.14 -39.36
C GLY A 93 -18.46 5.41 -39.37
N PHE A 94 -18.89 6.33 -38.54
CA PHE A 94 -20.27 6.80 -38.45
C PHE A 94 -20.40 8.23 -38.97
N VAL A 95 -21.54 8.57 -39.52
CA VAL A 95 -21.86 9.94 -39.97
C VAL A 95 -23.21 10.34 -39.37
N ALA A 96 -23.28 11.50 -38.73
CA ALA A 96 -24.51 12.07 -38.23
C ALA A 96 -24.69 13.50 -38.77
N GLN A 97 -25.94 13.89 -39.04
CA GLN A 97 -26.31 15.26 -39.38
C GLN A 97 -27.07 15.84 -38.19
N THR A 98 -26.39 16.59 -37.37
CA THR A 98 -26.98 17.21 -36.18
C THR A 98 -26.86 18.72 -36.24
N GLY A 99 -27.97 19.44 -36.00
CA GLY A 99 -27.95 20.90 -35.95
C GLY A 99 -27.47 21.60 -37.22
N GLY A 100 -27.56 20.96 -38.42
CA GLY A 100 -27.12 21.54 -39.71
C GLY A 100 -25.62 21.33 -39.99
N SER A 101 -24.88 20.62 -39.16
CA SER A 101 -23.50 20.20 -39.41
C SER A 101 -23.42 18.67 -39.57
N THR A 102 -22.47 18.23 -40.43
CA THR A 102 -22.18 16.81 -40.61
C THR A 102 -20.97 16.45 -39.76
N GLN A 103 -21.16 15.51 -38.84
CA GLN A 103 -20.09 14.96 -38.03
C GLN A 103 -19.73 13.57 -38.53
N THR A 104 -18.43 13.27 -38.57
CA THR A 104 -17.92 11.95 -39.01
C THR A 104 -16.92 11.43 -38.00
N THR A 105 -16.99 10.14 -37.71
CA THR A 105 -15.97 9.46 -36.88
C THR A 105 -14.90 8.80 -37.74
N GLY A 106 -13.80 8.41 -37.11
CA GLY A 106 -12.85 7.43 -37.66
C GLY A 106 -13.46 6.00 -37.66
N PRO A 107 -12.60 5.00 -37.89
CA PRO A 107 -13.01 3.58 -37.82
C PRO A 107 -13.77 3.25 -36.54
N ALA A 108 -14.77 2.37 -36.68
CA ALA A 108 -15.69 2.08 -35.59
C ALA A 108 -15.95 0.58 -35.46
N MET A 109 -16.46 0.15 -34.31
CA MET A 109 -16.91 -1.21 -34.05
C MET A 109 -18.41 -1.23 -33.81
N VAL A 110 -19.09 -2.18 -34.43
CA VAL A 110 -20.54 -2.41 -34.22
C VAL A 110 -20.75 -3.79 -33.63
N LEU A 111 -21.35 -3.83 -32.43
CA LEU A 111 -21.68 -5.06 -31.71
C LEU A 111 -23.11 -5.47 -31.98
N GLY A 112 -23.33 -6.77 -32.17
CA GLY A 112 -24.68 -7.40 -32.25
C GLY A 112 -24.91 -8.24 -31.01
N ILE A 113 -25.81 -7.82 -30.12
CA ILE A 113 -26.06 -8.51 -28.85
C ILE A 113 -27.41 -9.22 -28.83
N PRO A 114 -27.50 -10.42 -28.22
CA PRO A 114 -28.78 -11.11 -28.03
C PRO A 114 -29.64 -10.42 -26.97
N PRO A 115 -30.98 -10.60 -26.98
CA PRO A 115 -31.90 -9.87 -26.11
C PRO A 115 -31.65 -10.07 -24.60
N ASN A 116 -31.16 -11.27 -24.20
CA ASN A 116 -30.86 -11.61 -22.79
C ASN A 116 -29.45 -11.29 -22.36
N TYR A 117 -28.69 -10.50 -23.14
CA TYR A 117 -27.28 -10.22 -22.88
C TYR A 117 -27.07 -9.50 -21.53
N ARG A 118 -27.85 -8.47 -21.24
CA ARG A 118 -27.75 -7.69 -20.00
C ARG A 118 -28.07 -8.48 -18.73
N GLU A 119 -28.93 -9.50 -18.85
CA GLU A 119 -29.28 -10.39 -17.73
C GLU A 119 -28.12 -11.31 -17.39
N GLN A 120 -27.37 -11.78 -18.40
CA GLN A 120 -26.25 -12.70 -18.24
C GLN A 120 -24.94 -11.99 -17.91
N PHE A 121 -24.77 -10.76 -18.39
CA PHE A 121 -23.56 -9.93 -18.18
C PHE A 121 -23.96 -8.59 -17.54
N PRO A 122 -24.43 -8.60 -16.28
CA PRO A 122 -24.80 -7.38 -15.58
C PRO A 122 -23.59 -6.47 -15.38
N GLY A 123 -23.73 -5.21 -15.73
CA GLY A 123 -22.66 -4.21 -15.63
C GLY A 123 -21.78 -4.06 -16.88
N ALA A 124 -21.92 -4.90 -17.92
CA ALA A 124 -21.21 -4.73 -19.19
C ALA A 124 -21.65 -3.46 -19.93
N ILE A 125 -22.96 -3.15 -19.89
CA ILE A 125 -23.56 -2.00 -20.57
C ILE A 125 -24.43 -1.23 -19.57
N ARG A 126 -24.11 0.03 -19.35
CA ARG A 126 -24.86 0.94 -18.46
C ARG A 126 -25.55 2.01 -19.29
N THR A 127 -26.87 2.08 -19.24
CA THR A 127 -27.63 3.13 -19.93
C THR A 127 -27.44 4.46 -19.22
N LEU A 128 -27.14 5.49 -19.98
CA LEU A 128 -27.01 6.87 -19.51
C LEU A 128 -28.26 7.69 -19.83
N VAL A 129 -28.74 7.62 -21.08
CA VAL A 129 -29.92 8.36 -21.57
C VAL A 129 -30.67 7.50 -22.61
N GLY A 130 -31.96 7.61 -22.65
CA GLY A 130 -32.80 6.94 -23.66
C GLY A 130 -33.21 5.52 -23.25
N ALA A 131 -33.37 4.65 -24.25
CA ALA A 131 -33.81 3.27 -24.07
C ALA A 131 -32.66 2.33 -23.65
N ASP A 132 -33.06 1.21 -23.01
CA ASP A 132 -32.10 0.18 -22.59
C ASP A 132 -31.76 -0.82 -23.70
N ASN A 133 -32.50 -0.82 -24.79
CA ASN A 133 -32.39 -1.75 -25.91
C ASN A 133 -32.61 -1.02 -27.23
N GLY A 134 -32.41 -1.71 -28.36
CA GLY A 134 -32.43 -1.12 -29.70
C GLY A 134 -31.08 -0.67 -30.18
N VAL A 135 -30.98 0.48 -30.83
CA VAL A 135 -29.76 1.08 -31.33
C VAL A 135 -29.11 1.91 -30.22
N LEU A 136 -28.04 1.39 -29.65
CA LEU A 136 -27.33 2.04 -28.54
C LEU A 136 -25.97 2.54 -29.00
N ILE A 137 -25.66 3.76 -28.66
CA ILE A 137 -24.37 4.39 -28.98
C ILE A 137 -23.55 4.59 -27.72
N ALA A 138 -22.27 4.26 -27.78
CA ALA A 138 -21.37 4.53 -26.65
C ALA A 138 -21.23 6.03 -26.39
N GLN A 139 -21.04 6.42 -25.13
CA GLN A 139 -20.92 7.81 -24.71
C GLN A 139 -19.88 8.59 -25.52
N GLN A 140 -18.71 8.03 -25.72
CA GLN A 140 -17.64 8.65 -26.51
C GLN A 140 -18.08 8.87 -27.98
N THR A 141 -18.73 7.87 -28.57
CA THR A 141 -19.25 7.96 -29.95
C THR A 141 -20.36 8.99 -30.06
N ALA A 142 -21.26 9.06 -29.06
CA ALA A 142 -22.32 10.07 -29.00
C ALA A 142 -21.70 11.48 -28.92
N ALA A 143 -20.65 11.66 -28.12
CA ALA A 143 -19.91 12.91 -28.04
C ALA A 143 -19.22 13.26 -29.38
N ASN A 144 -18.56 12.31 -30.03
CA ASN A 144 -17.90 12.50 -31.31
C ASN A 144 -18.87 12.90 -32.45
N LEU A 145 -20.09 12.37 -32.44
CA LEU A 145 -21.13 12.63 -33.46
C LEU A 145 -22.08 13.76 -33.05
N HIS A 146 -22.02 14.25 -31.81
CA HIS A 146 -23.01 15.16 -31.21
C HIS A 146 -24.45 14.58 -31.31
N ALA A 147 -24.56 13.25 -31.23
CA ALA A 147 -25.81 12.56 -31.44
C ALA A 147 -26.49 12.26 -30.10
N ALA A 148 -27.81 12.38 -30.08
CA ALA A 148 -28.69 12.09 -28.95
C ALA A 148 -29.76 11.04 -29.38
N PRO A 149 -30.47 10.45 -28.42
CA PRO A 149 -31.61 9.58 -28.76
C PRO A 149 -32.61 10.31 -29.66
N GLY A 150 -33.02 9.64 -30.76
CA GLY A 150 -33.84 10.19 -31.82
C GLY A 150 -33.07 10.67 -33.06
N ASP A 151 -31.75 10.88 -32.99
CA ASP A 151 -30.95 11.26 -34.14
C ASP A 151 -30.64 10.05 -35.04
N THR A 152 -30.50 10.33 -36.36
CA THR A 152 -30.17 9.30 -37.35
C THR A 152 -28.65 9.27 -37.56
N ILE A 153 -28.09 8.06 -37.51
CA ILE A 153 -26.69 7.79 -37.78
C ILE A 153 -26.56 6.91 -39.02
N HIS A 154 -25.65 7.28 -39.92
CA HIS A 154 -25.27 6.48 -41.08
C HIS A 154 -24.08 5.60 -40.73
N ILE A 155 -24.27 4.26 -40.77
CA ILE A 155 -23.20 3.31 -40.50
C ILE A 155 -22.43 3.04 -41.81
N GLY A 156 -21.18 3.45 -41.86
CA GLY A 156 -20.31 3.18 -43.01
C GLY A 156 -19.92 1.71 -43.09
N ARG A 157 -20.05 1.10 -44.26
CA ARG A 157 -19.72 -0.30 -44.55
C ARG A 157 -18.75 -0.38 -45.72
N ALA A 158 -17.67 -1.11 -45.54
CA ALA A 158 -16.61 -1.17 -46.57
C ALA A 158 -17.10 -1.82 -47.86
N GLY A 159 -17.11 -1.06 -48.95
CA GLY A 159 -17.47 -1.56 -50.31
C GLY A 159 -18.96 -1.69 -50.60
N ILE A 160 -19.84 -1.35 -49.67
CA ILE A 160 -21.31 -1.34 -49.84
C ILE A 160 -21.94 -0.05 -49.31
N ALA A 161 -23.19 0.24 -49.66
CA ALA A 161 -23.87 1.46 -49.24
C ALA A 161 -24.02 1.52 -47.71
N PRO A 162 -23.91 2.71 -47.11
CA PRO A 162 -24.14 2.90 -45.69
C PRO A 162 -25.60 2.56 -45.33
N VAL A 163 -25.87 2.30 -44.06
CA VAL A 163 -27.22 2.04 -43.53
C VAL A 163 -27.54 3.06 -42.47
N ASP A 164 -28.79 3.54 -42.51
CA ASP A 164 -29.33 4.50 -41.57
C ASP A 164 -29.95 3.78 -40.40
N VAL A 165 -29.62 4.23 -39.19
CA VAL A 165 -30.20 3.76 -37.93
C VAL A 165 -30.56 4.97 -37.04
N VAL A 166 -31.64 4.84 -36.28
CA VAL A 166 -32.04 5.87 -35.32
C VAL A 166 -31.54 5.46 -33.94
N VAL A 167 -30.89 6.36 -33.23
CA VAL A 167 -30.36 6.14 -31.89
C VAL A 167 -31.49 6.04 -30.90
N ASP A 168 -31.61 4.92 -30.19
CA ASP A 168 -32.58 4.71 -29.12
C ASP A 168 -32.04 5.11 -27.74
N GLY A 169 -30.74 4.92 -27.51
CA GLY A 169 -30.10 5.24 -26.23
C GLY A 169 -28.62 5.49 -26.33
N VAL A 170 -28.09 6.20 -25.30
CA VAL A 170 -26.65 6.40 -25.07
C VAL A 170 -26.22 5.55 -23.88
N VAL A 171 -25.16 4.81 -24.05
CA VAL A 171 -24.65 3.86 -23.04
C VAL A 171 -23.20 4.13 -22.69
N ASP A 172 -22.84 3.79 -21.47
CA ASP A 172 -21.48 3.66 -21.02
C ASP A 172 -21.07 2.19 -20.97
N LEU A 173 -19.81 1.93 -21.25
CA LEU A 173 -19.18 0.61 -21.21
C LEU A 173 -18.12 0.60 -20.10
N PRO A 174 -18.49 0.44 -18.81
CA PRO A 174 -17.59 0.65 -17.68
C PRO A 174 -16.36 -0.26 -17.68
N GLN A 175 -16.46 -1.39 -18.37
CA GLN A 175 -15.41 -2.39 -18.47
C GLN A 175 -15.21 -2.79 -19.95
N ALA A 176 -15.01 -1.79 -20.79
CA ALA A 176 -14.83 -1.96 -22.23
C ALA A 176 -13.67 -2.92 -22.55
N ASP A 177 -12.64 -2.96 -21.75
CA ASP A 177 -11.50 -3.88 -21.88
C ASP A 177 -11.94 -5.34 -21.94
N SER A 178 -12.99 -5.73 -21.19
CA SER A 178 -13.52 -7.09 -21.22
C SER A 178 -14.42 -7.39 -22.42
N LEU A 179 -14.76 -6.38 -23.23
CA LEU A 179 -15.55 -6.52 -24.47
C LEU A 179 -14.68 -6.46 -25.72
N PHE A 180 -13.53 -5.83 -25.66
CA PHE A 180 -12.69 -5.53 -26.82
C PHE A 180 -11.26 -6.06 -26.72
N GLN A 181 -11.01 -7.00 -25.83
CA GLN A 181 -9.68 -7.60 -25.76
C GLN A 181 -9.32 -8.27 -27.09
N LYS A 182 -8.13 -8.04 -27.55
CA LYS A 182 -7.63 -8.67 -28.77
C LYS A 182 -7.41 -10.17 -28.52
N VAL A 183 -8.28 -10.98 -29.11
CA VAL A 183 -8.17 -12.44 -29.05
C VAL A 183 -6.85 -12.86 -29.74
N SER A 184 -6.14 -13.83 -29.18
CA SER A 184 -4.80 -14.29 -29.64
C SER A 184 -3.63 -13.34 -29.36
N ALA A 185 -3.81 -12.32 -28.51
CA ALA A 185 -2.67 -11.58 -28.02
C ALA A 185 -1.75 -12.48 -27.17
N PRO A 186 -0.43 -12.33 -27.24
CA PRO A 186 0.47 -13.08 -26.37
C PRO A 186 0.13 -12.89 -24.90
N VAL A 187 0.30 -13.92 -24.08
CA VAL A 187 0.12 -13.84 -22.64
C VAL A 187 1.00 -12.72 -22.08
N GLY A 188 0.38 -11.76 -21.40
CA GLY A 188 1.07 -10.56 -20.90
C GLY A 188 1.15 -9.39 -21.89
N ALA A 189 0.55 -9.51 -23.07
CA ALA A 189 0.29 -8.33 -23.89
C ALA A 189 -0.66 -7.40 -23.15
N GLN A 190 -0.40 -6.09 -23.24
CA GLN A 190 -1.30 -5.09 -22.67
C GLN A 190 -2.68 -5.21 -23.35
N PRO A 191 -3.80 -5.03 -22.65
CA PRO A 191 -5.10 -4.93 -23.28
C PRO A 191 -5.03 -3.85 -24.37
N ALA A 192 -5.60 -4.14 -25.54
CA ALA A 192 -5.77 -3.11 -26.56
C ALA A 192 -6.74 -2.06 -26.00
N ALA A 193 -6.48 -0.79 -26.27
CA ALA A 193 -7.43 0.27 -25.94
C ALA A 193 -8.80 -0.05 -26.59
N PRO A 194 -9.92 0.15 -25.88
CA PRO A 194 -11.25 0.01 -26.46
C PRO A 194 -11.38 0.91 -27.70
N PRO A 195 -12.15 0.52 -28.73
CA PRO A 195 -12.39 1.40 -29.86
C PRO A 195 -13.05 2.71 -29.43
N ASP A 196 -12.58 3.84 -29.94
CA ASP A 196 -13.15 5.18 -29.65
C ASP A 196 -14.62 5.28 -30.09
N ASN A 197 -15.02 4.51 -31.12
CA ASN A 197 -16.34 4.60 -31.69
C ASN A 197 -17.02 3.23 -31.68
N VAL A 198 -18.06 3.12 -30.84
CA VAL A 198 -18.81 1.87 -30.63
C VAL A 198 -20.31 2.13 -30.79
N LEU A 199 -20.98 1.24 -31.52
CA LEU A 199 -22.42 1.19 -31.65
C LEU A 199 -22.88 -0.24 -31.36
N ILE A 200 -23.99 -0.39 -30.67
CA ILE A 200 -24.57 -1.69 -30.29
C ILE A 200 -25.94 -1.79 -30.92
N LEU A 201 -26.19 -2.92 -31.57
CA LEU A 201 -27.47 -3.26 -32.18
C LEU A 201 -28.04 -4.55 -31.57
N ASP A 202 -29.35 -4.71 -31.61
CA ASP A 202 -29.93 -6.03 -31.39
C ASP A 202 -29.45 -7.02 -32.45
N GLN A 203 -29.24 -8.28 -32.07
CA GLN A 203 -28.66 -9.32 -32.94
C GLN A 203 -29.38 -9.43 -34.30
N ALA A 204 -30.71 -9.32 -34.31
CA ALA A 204 -31.50 -9.41 -35.57
C ALA A 204 -31.21 -8.22 -36.48
N GLN A 205 -31.13 -7.02 -35.92
CA GLN A 205 -30.82 -5.82 -36.69
C GLN A 205 -29.36 -5.84 -37.17
N TRP A 206 -28.44 -6.30 -36.31
CA TRP A 206 -27.04 -6.45 -36.67
C TRP A 206 -26.85 -7.40 -37.85
N ASN A 207 -27.55 -8.58 -37.86
CA ASN A 207 -27.48 -9.52 -38.94
C ASN A 207 -27.96 -8.86 -40.24
N ASN A 208 -29.10 -8.14 -40.23
CA ASN A 208 -29.62 -7.45 -41.43
C ASN A 208 -28.62 -6.43 -41.99
N VAL A 209 -27.84 -5.76 -41.11
CA VAL A 209 -26.89 -4.76 -41.51
C VAL A 209 -25.59 -5.39 -42.03
N PHE A 210 -25.09 -6.45 -41.39
CA PHE A 210 -23.75 -6.95 -41.63
C PHE A 210 -23.65 -8.32 -42.35
N ASP A 211 -24.72 -9.13 -42.47
CA ASP A 211 -24.68 -10.36 -43.28
C ASP A 211 -24.28 -10.08 -44.74
N PRO A 212 -24.76 -8.99 -45.41
CA PRO A 212 -24.30 -8.66 -46.72
C PRO A 212 -22.77 -8.33 -46.80
N LEU A 213 -22.24 -7.73 -45.72
CA LEU A 213 -20.79 -7.44 -45.63
C LEU A 213 -19.99 -8.72 -45.37
N ALA A 214 -20.47 -9.61 -44.51
CA ALA A 214 -19.83 -10.88 -44.20
C ALA A 214 -19.60 -11.75 -45.46
N GLY A 215 -20.54 -11.70 -46.39
CA GLY A 215 -20.41 -12.40 -47.69
C GLY A 215 -19.34 -11.80 -48.60
N LEU A 216 -19.05 -10.52 -48.49
CA LEU A 216 -18.03 -9.81 -49.32
C LEU A 216 -16.70 -9.63 -48.65
N ARG A 217 -16.70 -9.35 -47.36
CA ARG A 217 -15.52 -9.05 -46.56
C ARG A 217 -15.60 -9.77 -45.21
N PRO A 218 -15.43 -11.10 -45.21
CA PRO A 218 -15.51 -11.89 -43.99
C PRO A 218 -14.43 -11.50 -42.95
N ASP A 219 -13.36 -10.85 -43.40
CA ASP A 219 -12.31 -10.31 -42.54
C ASP A 219 -12.75 -9.15 -41.63
N LEU A 220 -13.88 -8.49 -41.95
CA LEU A 220 -14.41 -7.36 -41.18
C LEU A 220 -15.57 -7.76 -40.27
N VAL A 221 -15.99 -9.01 -40.28
CA VAL A 221 -17.13 -9.50 -39.49
C VAL A 221 -16.70 -10.77 -38.74
N SER A 222 -16.89 -10.81 -37.45
CA SER A 222 -16.56 -11.98 -36.62
C SER A 222 -17.67 -12.25 -35.61
N THR A 223 -17.73 -13.48 -35.13
CA THR A 223 -18.60 -13.86 -33.99
C THR A 223 -17.73 -14.26 -32.82
N GLN A 224 -18.01 -13.68 -31.69
CA GLN A 224 -17.39 -14.06 -30.43
C GLN A 224 -18.44 -14.61 -29.48
N ILE A 225 -18.08 -15.60 -28.68
CA ILE A 225 -18.93 -16.12 -27.63
C ILE A 225 -18.46 -15.52 -26.33
N HIS A 226 -19.29 -14.65 -25.76
CA HIS A 226 -19.04 -14.09 -24.44
C HIS A 226 -19.43 -15.12 -23.38
N THR A 227 -18.52 -15.36 -22.44
CA THR A 227 -18.66 -16.44 -21.47
C THR A 227 -18.51 -15.90 -20.05
N ALA A 228 -19.43 -16.29 -19.17
CA ALA A 228 -19.30 -16.10 -17.74
C ALA A 228 -18.93 -17.43 -17.07
N LEU A 229 -17.97 -17.40 -16.17
CA LEU A 229 -17.46 -18.56 -15.42
C LEU A 229 -17.97 -18.57 -13.98
N ASP A 230 -17.85 -19.73 -13.34
CA ASP A 230 -17.97 -19.80 -11.89
C ASP A 230 -16.70 -19.22 -11.25
N HIS A 231 -16.89 -18.22 -10.42
CA HIS A 231 -15.83 -17.51 -9.72
C HIS A 231 -15.38 -18.17 -8.41
N THR A 232 -15.67 -19.44 -8.22
CA THR A 232 -15.16 -20.24 -7.09
C THR A 232 -13.66 -20.55 -7.31
N LEU A 233 -12.82 -19.54 -7.08
CA LEU A 233 -11.39 -19.60 -7.33
C LEU A 233 -10.57 -19.61 -6.03
N PRO A 234 -9.32 -20.14 -6.08
CA PRO A 234 -8.39 -20.02 -4.97
C PRO A 234 -8.15 -18.57 -4.55
N PRO A 235 -7.96 -18.28 -3.25
CA PRO A 235 -7.70 -16.92 -2.79
C PRO A 235 -6.32 -16.37 -3.23
N ASP A 236 -5.34 -17.22 -3.51
CA ASP A 236 -4.04 -16.77 -4.05
C ASP A 236 -4.16 -16.45 -5.54
N PRO A 237 -3.83 -15.21 -5.98
CA PRO A 237 -4.00 -14.80 -7.38
C PRO A 237 -3.18 -15.65 -8.35
N GLY A 238 -2.01 -16.15 -7.93
CA GLY A 238 -1.17 -17.02 -8.76
C GLY A 238 -1.80 -18.37 -9.03
N SER A 239 -2.43 -18.96 -8.03
CA SER A 239 -3.16 -20.23 -8.15
C SER A 239 -4.45 -20.05 -8.97
N ALA A 240 -5.19 -18.96 -8.73
CA ALA A 240 -6.38 -18.61 -9.49
C ALA A 240 -6.06 -18.40 -10.98
N TYR A 241 -5.02 -17.61 -11.27
CA TYR A 241 -4.52 -17.41 -12.64
C TYR A 241 -4.19 -18.74 -13.34
N THR A 242 -3.45 -19.62 -12.66
CA THR A 242 -3.06 -20.92 -13.23
C THR A 242 -4.28 -21.78 -13.55
N GLN A 243 -5.29 -21.77 -12.68
CA GLN A 243 -6.52 -22.54 -12.87
C GLN A 243 -7.33 -22.02 -14.07
N VAL A 244 -7.52 -20.68 -14.17
CA VAL A 244 -8.33 -20.07 -15.24
C VAL A 244 -7.63 -20.21 -16.59
N SER A 245 -6.34 -19.91 -16.66
CA SER A 245 -5.55 -20.05 -17.90
C SER A 245 -5.47 -21.50 -18.38
N ALA A 246 -5.38 -22.47 -17.47
CA ALA A 246 -5.44 -23.88 -17.84
C ALA A 246 -6.79 -24.27 -18.40
N ALA A 247 -7.90 -23.73 -17.86
CA ALA A 247 -9.24 -23.97 -18.37
C ALA A 247 -9.42 -23.36 -19.78
N ALA A 248 -8.90 -22.13 -20.02
CA ALA A 248 -8.93 -21.49 -21.33
C ALA A 248 -8.17 -22.33 -22.40
N HIS A 249 -6.95 -22.74 -22.10
CA HIS A 249 -6.18 -23.61 -23.01
C HIS A 249 -6.83 -24.97 -23.24
N ASN A 250 -7.52 -25.52 -22.21
CA ASN A 250 -8.27 -26.77 -22.35
C ASN A 250 -9.44 -26.62 -23.32
N LEU A 251 -10.17 -25.48 -23.27
CA LEU A 251 -11.24 -25.16 -24.22
C LEU A 251 -10.71 -25.05 -25.65
N GLU A 252 -9.58 -24.34 -25.86
CA GLU A 252 -8.94 -24.25 -27.18
C GLU A 252 -8.57 -25.63 -27.73
N ALA A 253 -7.96 -26.47 -26.90
CA ALA A 253 -7.61 -27.86 -27.30
C ALA A 253 -8.83 -28.69 -27.66
N ARG A 254 -9.97 -28.53 -26.95
CA ARG A 254 -11.21 -29.24 -27.24
C ARG A 254 -11.93 -28.73 -28.48
N SER A 255 -11.74 -27.46 -28.83
CA SER A 255 -12.36 -26.87 -30.05
C SER A 255 -11.67 -27.27 -31.34
N ALA A 256 -10.60 -28.06 -31.31
CA ALA A 256 -9.86 -28.57 -32.46
C ALA A 256 -9.49 -27.47 -33.48
N GLY A 257 -9.17 -26.28 -33.03
CA GLY A 257 -8.82 -25.12 -33.86
C GLY A 257 -10.02 -24.28 -34.30
N GLY A 258 -11.24 -24.65 -33.94
CA GLY A 258 -12.45 -23.90 -34.29
C GLY A 258 -12.70 -22.66 -33.43
N ALA A 259 -11.94 -22.49 -32.33
CA ALA A 259 -12.10 -21.35 -31.44
C ALA A 259 -10.76 -20.91 -30.87
N ARG A 260 -10.65 -19.61 -30.57
CA ARG A 260 -9.56 -19.01 -29.78
C ARG A 260 -10.14 -18.26 -28.60
N VAL A 261 -9.46 -18.31 -27.46
CA VAL A 261 -9.95 -17.72 -26.22
C VAL A 261 -9.17 -16.44 -25.89
N GLY A 262 -9.89 -15.32 -25.78
CA GLY A 262 -9.44 -14.12 -25.11
C GLY A 262 -9.78 -14.23 -23.62
N ASP A 263 -8.78 -14.52 -22.79
CA ASP A 263 -8.95 -14.79 -21.35
C ASP A 263 -8.85 -13.49 -20.55
N ASN A 264 -9.95 -12.74 -20.45
CA ASN A 264 -10.04 -11.48 -19.69
C ASN A 264 -9.81 -11.72 -18.20
N LEU A 265 -10.45 -12.76 -17.65
CA LEU A 265 -10.31 -13.11 -16.23
C LEU A 265 -8.86 -13.52 -15.92
N GLY A 266 -8.24 -14.32 -16.81
CA GLY A 266 -6.83 -14.65 -16.70
C GLY A 266 -5.93 -13.43 -16.79
N ALA A 267 -6.21 -12.47 -17.67
CA ALA A 267 -5.45 -11.21 -17.76
C ALA A 267 -5.54 -10.40 -16.45
N ALA A 268 -6.75 -10.23 -15.91
CA ALA A 268 -6.97 -9.52 -14.63
C ALA A 268 -6.29 -10.23 -13.43
N LEU A 269 -6.38 -11.57 -13.38
CA LEU A 269 -5.69 -12.37 -12.36
C LEU A 269 -4.16 -12.35 -12.54
N GLY A 270 -3.67 -12.26 -13.78
CA GLY A 270 -2.25 -12.08 -14.09
C GLY A 270 -1.69 -10.77 -13.55
N ALA A 271 -2.42 -9.68 -13.72
CA ALA A 271 -2.11 -8.39 -13.11
C ALA A 271 -2.11 -8.49 -11.58
N ALA A 272 -3.18 -9.05 -10.99
CA ALA A 272 -3.28 -9.25 -9.55
C ALA A 272 -2.16 -10.16 -8.99
N ARG A 273 -1.68 -11.16 -9.74
CA ARG A 273 -0.52 -11.99 -9.39
C ARG A 273 0.77 -11.17 -9.31
N SER A 274 0.96 -10.25 -10.24
CA SER A 274 2.12 -9.35 -10.26
C SER A 274 2.10 -8.41 -9.06
N ASP A 275 0.94 -7.84 -8.75
CA ASP A 275 0.71 -7.00 -7.58
C ASP A 275 0.92 -7.78 -6.27
N ALA A 276 0.47 -9.04 -6.19
CA ALA A 276 0.67 -9.89 -5.03
C ALA A 276 2.16 -10.24 -4.82
N ALA A 277 2.94 -10.41 -5.90
CA ALA A 277 4.39 -10.61 -5.79
C ALA A 277 5.08 -9.36 -5.23
N TYR A 278 4.69 -8.18 -5.71
CA TYR A 278 5.17 -6.90 -5.18
C TYR A 278 4.77 -6.70 -3.70
N ALA A 279 3.51 -6.92 -3.37
CA ALA A 279 3.02 -6.85 -2.00
C ALA A 279 3.83 -7.76 -1.05
N ARG A 280 4.16 -8.98 -1.49
CA ARG A 280 4.99 -9.91 -0.71
C ARG A 280 6.38 -9.35 -0.39
N VAL A 281 7.04 -8.72 -1.37
CA VAL A 281 8.34 -8.07 -1.16
C VAL A 281 8.22 -6.89 -0.21
N LEU A 282 7.19 -6.07 -0.37
CA LEU A 282 6.91 -4.93 0.50
C LEU A 282 6.68 -5.36 1.96
N PHE A 283 5.86 -6.39 2.18
CA PHE A 283 5.59 -6.95 3.51
C PHE A 283 6.85 -7.50 4.18
N LEU A 284 7.68 -8.22 3.42
CA LEU A 284 8.95 -8.72 3.93
C LEU A 284 9.90 -7.57 4.28
N PHE A 285 9.94 -6.57 3.44
CA PHE A 285 10.81 -5.41 3.65
C PHE A 285 10.42 -4.60 4.90
N LEU A 286 9.13 -4.35 5.10
CA LEU A 286 8.63 -3.61 6.26
C LEU A 286 8.68 -4.46 7.54
N GLY A 287 8.31 -5.74 7.49
CA GLY A 287 8.21 -6.61 8.67
C GLY A 287 9.52 -7.26 9.12
N LEU A 288 10.48 -7.50 8.21
CA LEU A 288 11.74 -8.18 8.53
C LEU A 288 12.58 -7.45 9.60
N PRO A 289 12.71 -6.11 9.60
CA PRO A 289 13.44 -5.40 10.65
C PRO A 289 12.91 -5.68 12.05
N ALA A 290 11.60 -5.74 12.23
CA ALA A 290 10.97 -6.04 13.53
C ALA A 290 11.25 -7.50 13.98
N ALA A 291 11.21 -8.46 13.05
CA ALA A 291 11.55 -9.85 13.33
C ALA A 291 13.02 -10.01 13.74
N VAL A 292 13.93 -9.32 13.04
CA VAL A 292 15.36 -9.26 13.37
C VAL A 292 15.57 -8.63 14.76
N LEU A 293 14.88 -7.56 15.08
CA LEU A 293 14.93 -6.93 16.41
C LEU A 293 14.47 -7.87 17.51
N ALA A 294 13.38 -8.60 17.31
CA ALA A 294 12.90 -9.59 18.26
C ALA A 294 13.92 -10.74 18.47
N ALA A 295 14.57 -11.18 17.39
CA ALA A 295 15.65 -12.17 17.47
C ALA A 295 16.89 -11.63 18.19
N LEU A 296 17.30 -10.39 17.94
CA LEU A 296 18.42 -9.72 18.63
C LEU A 296 18.11 -9.53 20.11
N LEU A 297 16.87 -9.17 20.44
CA LEU A 297 16.41 -9.05 21.82
C LEU A 297 16.53 -10.40 22.54
N THR A 298 16.05 -11.47 21.91
CA THR A 298 16.14 -12.85 22.42
C THR A 298 17.62 -13.27 22.61
N ALA A 299 18.47 -13.01 21.64
CA ALA A 299 19.90 -13.29 21.71
C ALA A 299 20.59 -12.53 22.87
N THR A 300 20.18 -11.30 23.12
CA THR A 300 20.71 -10.48 24.21
C THR A 300 20.34 -11.04 25.57
N VAL A 301 19.09 -11.49 25.76
CA VAL A 301 18.64 -12.20 26.98
C VAL A 301 19.44 -13.45 27.23
N VAL A 302 19.66 -14.24 26.20
CA VAL A 302 20.37 -15.53 26.29
C VAL A 302 21.86 -15.32 26.60
N THR A 303 22.51 -14.33 25.95
CA THR A 303 23.94 -14.05 26.16
C THR A 303 24.25 -13.47 27.53
N ALA A 304 23.32 -12.72 28.11
CA ALA A 304 23.46 -12.21 29.49
C ALA A 304 23.57 -13.29 30.56
N GLY A 305 23.04 -14.47 30.29
CA GLY A 305 23.18 -15.63 31.21
C GLY A 305 24.35 -16.56 30.86
N ALA A 306 25.21 -16.20 29.90
CA ALA A 306 26.24 -17.11 29.38
C ALA A 306 27.29 -17.50 30.42
N ASP A 307 27.75 -16.59 31.26
CA ASP A 307 28.80 -16.89 32.26
C ASP A 307 28.32 -17.87 33.33
N ARG A 308 27.08 -17.71 33.80
CA ARG A 308 26.48 -18.70 34.73
C ARG A 308 26.26 -20.04 34.04
N ARG A 309 25.89 -20.04 32.79
CA ARG A 309 25.72 -21.29 32.00
C ARG A 309 27.06 -21.99 31.84
N ARG A 310 28.14 -21.29 31.57
CA ARG A 310 29.50 -21.82 31.49
C ARG A 310 29.94 -22.46 32.82
N GLN A 311 29.65 -21.79 33.96
CA GLN A 311 29.93 -22.33 35.29
C GLN A 311 29.14 -23.63 35.56
N ASP A 312 27.83 -23.64 35.27
CA ASP A 312 27.00 -24.84 35.39
C ASP A 312 27.51 -26.01 34.51
N GLN A 313 27.88 -25.71 33.25
CA GLN A 313 28.45 -26.68 32.32
C GLN A 313 29.80 -27.19 32.80
N ALA A 314 30.64 -26.34 33.38
CA ALA A 314 31.94 -26.73 33.95
C ALA A 314 31.73 -27.67 35.14
N LEU A 315 30.77 -27.38 36.04
CA LEU A 315 30.43 -28.24 37.17
C LEU A 315 29.88 -29.59 36.74
N LEU A 316 29.04 -29.63 35.71
CA LEU A 316 28.51 -30.88 35.16
C LEU A 316 29.61 -31.70 34.49
N ARG A 317 30.56 -31.09 33.81
CA ARG A 317 31.75 -31.74 33.26
C ARG A 317 32.64 -32.31 34.34
N ALA A 318 32.90 -31.56 35.42
CA ALA A 318 33.67 -32.04 36.57
C ALA A 318 33.02 -33.27 37.24
N ARG A 319 31.69 -33.43 37.06
CA ARG A 319 30.92 -34.57 37.52
C ARG A 319 30.77 -35.68 36.46
N GLY A 320 31.52 -35.62 35.36
CA GLY A 320 31.57 -36.67 34.34
C GLY A 320 30.56 -36.57 33.22
N ALA A 321 29.84 -35.42 33.05
CA ALA A 321 28.90 -35.24 31.94
C ALA A 321 29.63 -35.14 30.60
N SER A 322 29.22 -35.92 29.62
CA SER A 322 29.77 -35.90 28.27
C SER A 322 29.30 -34.66 27.48
N GLN A 323 30.04 -34.28 26.42
CA GLN A 323 29.64 -33.17 25.53
C GLN A 323 28.27 -33.37 24.93
N SER A 324 27.95 -34.60 24.51
CA SER A 324 26.64 -34.97 23.93
C SER A 324 25.49 -34.75 24.93
N GLN A 325 25.73 -35.08 26.20
CA GLN A 325 24.74 -34.87 27.26
C GLN A 325 24.45 -33.38 27.47
N LEU A 326 25.50 -32.54 27.47
CA LEU A 326 25.36 -31.10 27.63
C LEU A 326 24.65 -30.43 26.42
N ILE A 327 24.93 -30.92 25.20
CA ILE A 327 24.21 -30.49 23.99
C ILE A 327 22.73 -30.89 24.07
N ARG A 328 22.41 -32.13 24.49
CA ARG A 328 21.02 -32.58 24.69
C ARG A 328 20.26 -31.75 25.72
N LEU A 329 20.91 -31.35 26.81
CA LEU A 329 20.32 -30.46 27.81
C LEU A 329 20.05 -29.06 27.23
N ALA A 330 20.97 -28.49 26.45
CA ALA A 330 20.77 -27.23 25.76
C ALA A 330 19.67 -27.31 24.68
N ALA A 331 19.60 -28.44 23.96
CA ALA A 331 18.53 -28.68 22.98
C ALA A 331 17.15 -28.80 23.67
N ALA A 332 17.08 -29.46 24.82
CA ALA A 332 15.86 -29.55 25.60
C ALA A 332 15.43 -28.16 26.13
N GLU A 333 16.37 -27.32 26.60
CA GLU A 333 16.10 -25.93 26.98
C GLU A 333 15.56 -25.11 25.77
N ALA A 334 16.20 -25.21 24.60
CA ALA A 334 15.77 -24.55 23.38
C ALA A 334 14.36 -24.99 22.94
N LEU A 335 14.07 -26.30 23.01
CA LEU A 335 12.76 -26.86 22.64
C LEU A 335 11.67 -26.34 23.60
N VAL A 336 11.88 -26.39 24.90
CA VAL A 336 10.89 -25.90 25.88
C VAL A 336 10.62 -24.44 25.73
N VAL A 337 11.65 -23.63 25.59
CA VAL A 337 11.49 -22.17 25.43
C VAL A 337 10.88 -21.84 24.07
N GLY A 338 11.28 -22.55 23.01
CA GLY A 338 10.75 -22.40 21.66
C GLY A 338 9.27 -22.75 21.58
N THR A 339 8.86 -23.89 22.17
CA THR A 339 7.43 -24.30 22.14
C THR A 339 6.54 -23.38 22.96
N ILE A 340 6.97 -23.00 24.17
CA ILE A 340 6.23 -22.04 25.00
C ILE A 340 6.14 -20.66 24.31
N GLY A 341 7.28 -20.18 23.76
CA GLY A 341 7.32 -18.92 23.03
C GLY A 341 6.43 -18.93 21.80
N SER A 342 6.44 -20.02 21.02
CA SER A 342 5.57 -20.17 19.85
C SER A 342 4.09 -20.23 20.23
N ALA A 343 3.72 -20.99 21.24
CA ALA A 343 2.32 -21.07 21.70
C ALA A 343 1.79 -19.70 22.18
N VAL A 344 2.58 -19.00 23.00
CA VAL A 344 2.23 -17.65 23.48
C VAL A 344 2.19 -16.66 22.31
N GLY A 345 3.13 -16.75 21.36
CA GLY A 345 3.19 -15.90 20.18
C GLY A 345 1.99 -16.09 19.26
N LEU A 346 1.60 -17.32 18.97
CA LEU A 346 0.39 -17.62 18.19
C LEU A 346 -0.87 -17.15 18.90
N GLY A 347 -0.98 -17.37 20.23
CA GLY A 347 -2.08 -16.83 21.02
C GLY A 347 -2.16 -15.30 20.94
N ALA A 348 -1.01 -14.60 21.02
CA ALA A 348 -0.96 -13.16 20.86
C ALA A 348 -1.36 -12.72 19.45
N ALA A 349 -0.96 -13.44 18.40
CA ALA A 349 -1.39 -13.16 17.02
C ALA A 349 -2.91 -13.28 16.86
N CYS A 350 -3.51 -14.34 17.41
CA CYS A 350 -4.97 -14.51 17.41
C CYS A 350 -5.68 -13.33 18.15
N LEU A 351 -5.15 -12.89 19.29
CA LEU A 351 -5.70 -11.77 20.03
C LEU A 351 -5.60 -10.45 19.25
N VAL A 352 -4.48 -10.20 18.59
CA VAL A 352 -4.32 -9.04 17.68
C VAL A 352 -5.32 -9.11 16.54
N GLY A 353 -5.49 -10.31 15.92
CA GLY A 353 -6.46 -10.53 14.86
C GLY A 353 -7.90 -10.22 15.30
N LEU A 354 -8.30 -10.72 16.47
CA LEU A 354 -9.63 -10.46 17.01
C LEU A 354 -9.84 -8.98 17.36
N ALA A 355 -8.85 -8.35 17.99
CA ALA A 355 -8.98 -6.97 18.46
C ALA A 355 -8.93 -5.93 17.32
N ALA A 356 -8.10 -6.14 16.30
CA ALA A 356 -7.88 -5.17 15.23
C ALA A 356 -8.66 -5.46 13.94
N PHE A 357 -9.04 -6.74 13.70
CA PHE A 357 -9.64 -7.19 12.44
C PHE A 357 -10.92 -8.02 12.63
N GLY A 358 -11.36 -8.23 13.87
CA GLY A 358 -12.55 -9.02 14.17
C GLY A 358 -12.44 -10.54 13.84
N SER A 359 -11.27 -11.00 13.42
CA SER A 359 -11.02 -12.39 13.02
C SER A 359 -9.69 -12.91 13.56
N PRO A 360 -9.62 -14.12 14.15
CA PRO A 360 -8.38 -14.68 14.66
C PRO A 360 -7.34 -14.96 13.58
N SER A 361 -7.77 -15.11 12.32
CA SER A 361 -6.91 -15.33 11.15
C SER A 361 -6.56 -14.04 10.41
N LEU A 362 -6.90 -12.86 10.92
CA LEU A 362 -6.74 -11.56 10.26
C LEU A 362 -7.42 -11.49 8.87
N GLY A 363 -8.46 -12.28 8.63
CA GLY A 363 -9.17 -12.39 7.35
C GLY A 363 -8.59 -13.39 6.36
N ALA A 364 -7.53 -14.12 6.72
CA ALA A 364 -7.00 -15.18 5.87
C ALA A 364 -7.88 -16.44 5.88
N ASP A 365 -7.85 -17.17 4.76
CA ASP A 365 -8.43 -18.52 4.68
C ASP A 365 -7.85 -19.43 5.77
N PRO A 366 -8.65 -20.34 6.39
CA PRO A 366 -8.20 -21.19 7.48
C PRO A 366 -6.96 -22.05 7.17
N LEU A 367 -6.86 -22.60 5.98
CA LEU A 367 -5.72 -23.46 5.58
C LEU A 367 -4.43 -22.65 5.47
N THR A 368 -4.48 -21.48 4.85
CA THR A 368 -3.33 -20.57 4.72
C THR A 368 -2.93 -19.98 6.06
N ALA A 369 -3.89 -19.67 6.93
CA ALA A 369 -3.61 -19.22 8.30
C ALA A 369 -2.89 -20.29 9.13
N ILE A 370 -3.28 -21.57 9.03
CA ILE A 370 -2.58 -22.69 9.66
C ILE A 370 -1.18 -22.84 9.07
N GLY A 371 -1.01 -22.69 7.75
CA GLY A 371 0.29 -22.69 7.09
C GLY A 371 1.24 -21.63 7.66
N TRP A 372 0.78 -20.39 7.81
CA TRP A 372 1.56 -19.31 8.41
C TRP A 372 1.80 -19.52 9.90
N ALA A 373 0.85 -20.07 10.65
CA ALA A 373 1.03 -20.41 12.05
C ALA A 373 2.13 -21.44 12.24
N THR A 374 2.13 -22.51 11.42
CA THR A 374 3.17 -23.55 11.46
C THR A 374 4.54 -23.02 11.04
N ALA A 375 4.63 -22.21 9.97
CA ALA A 375 5.86 -21.57 9.54
C ALA A 375 6.43 -20.63 10.61
N SER A 376 5.57 -19.83 11.25
CA SER A 376 5.96 -18.92 12.33
C SER A 376 6.44 -19.69 13.57
N ALA A 377 5.78 -20.79 13.94
CA ALA A 377 6.23 -21.66 15.02
C ALA A 377 7.59 -22.31 14.73
N ALA A 378 7.81 -22.77 13.49
CA ALA A 378 9.09 -23.29 13.04
C ALA A 378 10.20 -22.22 13.10
N ALA A 379 9.91 -20.98 12.67
CA ALA A 379 10.83 -19.84 12.80
C ALA A 379 11.15 -19.55 14.28
N GLY A 380 10.16 -19.59 15.17
CA GLY A 380 10.35 -19.44 16.62
C GLY A 380 11.27 -20.53 17.21
N LEU A 381 11.10 -21.77 16.81
CA LEU A 381 11.99 -22.87 17.19
C LEU A 381 13.40 -22.68 16.63
N ALA A 382 13.54 -22.20 15.39
CA ALA A 382 14.84 -21.88 14.80
C ALA A 382 15.56 -20.76 15.55
N VAL A 383 14.84 -19.69 15.94
CA VAL A 383 15.39 -18.60 16.79
C VAL A 383 15.82 -19.15 18.15
N ALA A 384 15.02 -20.02 18.78
CA ALA A 384 15.38 -20.66 20.04
C ALA A 384 16.64 -21.52 19.88
N ALA A 385 16.74 -22.32 18.83
CA ALA A 385 17.92 -23.13 18.53
C ALA A 385 19.16 -22.26 18.28
N ALA A 386 19.05 -21.22 17.43
CA ALA A 386 20.15 -20.33 17.12
C ALA A 386 20.67 -19.56 18.35
N THR A 387 19.75 -19.08 19.21
CA THR A 387 20.11 -18.27 20.38
C THR A 387 20.55 -19.08 21.59
N VAL A 388 20.05 -20.29 21.80
CA VAL A 388 20.35 -21.14 22.97
C VAL A 388 21.40 -22.20 22.64
N LEU A 389 21.21 -22.96 21.53
CA LEU A 389 22.05 -24.11 21.19
C LEU A 389 23.40 -23.70 20.56
N ALA A 390 23.40 -22.69 19.64
CA ALA A 390 24.63 -22.29 18.96
C ALA A 390 25.71 -21.73 19.92
N PRO A 391 25.37 -20.85 20.89
CA PRO A 391 26.34 -20.43 21.90
C PRO A 391 26.81 -21.60 22.80
N ALA A 392 25.89 -22.46 23.20
CA ALA A 392 26.25 -23.63 24.02
C ALA A 392 27.24 -24.54 23.28
N TRP A 393 27.04 -24.75 21.99
CA TRP A 393 27.93 -25.57 21.16
C TRP A 393 29.32 -24.91 20.98
N ARG A 394 29.38 -23.60 20.77
CA ARG A 394 30.66 -22.84 20.72
C ARG A 394 31.40 -22.90 22.06
N ASP A 395 30.69 -22.68 23.17
CA ASP A 395 31.28 -22.70 24.52
C ASP A 395 31.86 -24.11 24.87
N LEU A 396 31.26 -25.16 24.30
CA LEU A 396 31.74 -26.53 24.47
C LEU A 396 33.01 -26.86 23.65
N ARG A 397 33.19 -26.23 22.49
CA ARG A 397 34.39 -26.37 21.64
C ARG A 397 35.59 -25.62 22.20
N ASP A 398 35.35 -24.41 22.77
CA ASP A 398 36.40 -23.49 23.23
C ASP A 398 36.84 -23.71 24.68
N ALA A 399 36.33 -24.75 25.36
CA ALA A 399 36.54 -25.03 26.77
C ALA A 399 37.95 -25.61 27.07
N THR A 400 39.01 -24.86 26.74
CA THR A 400 40.40 -25.17 27.12
C THR A 400 40.87 -24.19 28.20
N VAL A 401 41.86 -24.62 29.01
CA VAL A 401 42.46 -23.80 30.06
C VAL A 401 43.02 -22.49 29.50
N THR A 402 43.43 -22.46 28.24
CA THR A 402 43.84 -21.29 27.52
C THR A 402 42.69 -20.29 27.28
N ALA A 403 41.47 -20.77 27.08
CA ALA A 403 40.28 -19.90 26.96
C ALA A 403 39.89 -19.23 28.29
N ALA A 404 40.08 -19.92 29.43
CA ALA A 404 39.87 -19.35 30.74
C ALA A 404 40.87 -18.19 31.04
N ARG A 405 42.12 -18.35 30.59
CA ARG A 405 43.16 -17.25 30.70
C ARG A 405 42.92 -16.12 29.72
N ALA A 406 42.32 -16.37 28.57
CA ALA A 406 41.97 -15.35 27.57
C ALA A 406 40.91 -14.36 28.06
N HIS A 407 40.04 -14.79 29.01
CA HIS A 407 39.01 -13.92 29.62
C HIS A 407 39.57 -12.75 30.42
N VAL A 408 40.84 -12.82 30.89
CA VAL A 408 41.52 -11.73 31.58
C VAL A 408 42.17 -10.73 30.64
N ARG A 409 42.29 -11.09 29.36
CA ARG A 409 42.90 -10.22 28.34
C ARG A 409 41.93 -9.10 27.92
N ARG A 410 42.43 -7.88 27.77
CA ARG A 410 41.72 -6.74 27.15
C ARG A 410 41.03 -7.18 25.86
N THR A 411 39.71 -7.00 25.80
CA THR A 411 38.90 -7.26 24.59
C THR A 411 39.46 -6.44 23.42
N ARG A 412 40.05 -7.10 22.43
CA ARG A 412 40.48 -6.44 21.20
C ARG A 412 39.24 -5.95 20.44
N PRO A 413 39.30 -4.75 19.86
CA PRO A 413 38.19 -4.27 19.03
C PRO A 413 37.91 -5.26 17.89
N PRO A 414 36.64 -5.47 17.52
CA PRO A 414 36.29 -6.37 16.42
C PRO A 414 37.01 -6.01 15.13
N ARG A 415 37.39 -7.00 14.33
CA ARG A 415 38.14 -6.80 13.08
C ARG A 415 37.46 -5.85 12.12
N TRP A 416 36.10 -5.88 12.03
CA TRP A 416 35.33 -5.04 11.14
C TRP A 416 35.49 -3.52 11.42
N THR A 417 35.76 -3.12 12.67
CA THR A 417 36.04 -1.69 13.01
C THR A 417 37.35 -1.19 12.42
N ARG A 418 38.32 -2.09 12.17
CA ARG A 418 39.61 -1.74 11.57
C ARG A 418 39.49 -1.52 10.06
N PHE A 419 38.59 -2.24 9.41
CA PHE A 419 38.34 -2.13 7.98
C PHE A 419 37.29 -1.06 7.63
N GLY A 420 36.73 -0.35 8.61
CA GLY A 420 35.70 0.68 8.37
C GLY A 420 34.42 0.15 7.72
N LEU A 421 34.04 -1.10 8.01
CA LEU A 421 32.88 -1.76 7.38
C LEU A 421 31.60 -0.96 7.60
N ASP A 422 31.44 -0.29 8.72
CA ASP A 422 30.33 0.62 9.03
C ASP A 422 30.23 1.76 7.99
N VAL A 423 31.35 2.42 7.69
CA VAL A 423 31.41 3.51 6.70
C VAL A 423 31.20 2.96 5.28
N ALA A 424 31.83 1.82 4.96
CA ALA A 424 31.69 1.19 3.65
C ALA A 424 30.21 0.78 3.35
N VAL A 425 29.51 0.20 4.32
CA VAL A 425 28.10 -0.18 4.19
C VAL A 425 27.21 1.05 4.08
N LEU A 426 27.46 2.11 4.85
CA LEU A 426 26.71 3.37 4.72
C LEU A 426 26.98 4.07 3.39
N ALA A 427 28.22 4.07 2.91
CA ALA A 427 28.57 4.60 1.59
C ALA A 427 27.85 3.80 0.46
N ALA A 428 27.84 2.47 0.56
CA ALA A 428 27.11 1.62 -0.39
C ALA A 428 25.60 1.90 -0.36
N SER A 429 25.01 2.07 0.83
CA SER A 429 23.61 2.49 0.97
C SER A 429 23.32 3.81 0.28
N GLY A 430 24.13 4.83 0.54
CA GLY A 430 23.99 6.16 -0.07
C GLY A 430 24.16 6.14 -1.59
N THR A 431 25.14 5.37 -2.09
CA THR A 431 25.39 5.22 -3.53
C THR A 431 24.22 4.52 -4.22
N LEU A 432 23.72 3.40 -3.68
CA LEU A 432 22.58 2.68 -4.24
C LEU A 432 21.32 3.55 -4.22
N PHE A 433 21.09 4.29 -3.14
CA PHE A 433 19.96 5.21 -3.05
C PHE A 433 20.04 6.32 -4.10
N TRP A 434 21.21 6.91 -4.30
CA TRP A 434 21.42 7.95 -5.29
C TRP A 434 21.30 7.42 -6.73
N LEU A 435 21.82 6.21 -7.01
CA LEU A 435 21.69 5.56 -8.32
C LEU A 435 20.23 5.23 -8.62
N ALA A 436 19.50 4.67 -7.64
CA ALA A 436 18.07 4.38 -7.78
C ALA A 436 17.25 5.66 -8.01
N GLY A 437 17.62 6.76 -7.34
CA GLY A 437 16.97 8.06 -7.52
C GLY A 437 17.16 8.69 -8.89
N ARG A 438 18.26 8.37 -9.61
CA ARG A 438 18.48 8.84 -10.98
C ARG A 438 17.55 8.22 -12.02
N GLY A 439 17.11 6.98 -11.80
CA GLY A 439 16.15 6.28 -12.66
C GLY A 439 14.71 6.76 -12.47
N GLY A 440 14.47 7.74 -11.58
CA GLY A 440 13.14 8.14 -11.12
C GLY A 440 12.46 6.92 -10.46
N TYR A 441 12.00 7.05 -9.24
CA TYR A 441 11.14 6.03 -8.61
C TYR A 441 9.74 6.04 -9.27
N GLN A 442 9.69 6.28 -10.59
CA GLN A 442 8.47 6.52 -11.33
C GLN A 442 7.70 5.22 -11.53
N ILE A 443 6.42 5.27 -11.24
CA ILE A 443 5.43 4.45 -11.91
C ILE A 443 5.57 4.82 -13.40
N VAL A 444 6.00 3.89 -14.23
CA VAL A 444 5.87 4.08 -15.65
C VAL A 444 4.40 3.86 -15.96
N LEU A 445 3.65 4.93 -16.15
CA LEU A 445 2.38 4.87 -16.83
C LEU A 445 2.66 4.31 -18.22
N ALA A 446 2.04 3.20 -18.56
CA ALA A 446 2.02 2.77 -19.94
C ALA A 446 1.31 3.87 -20.76
N PRO A 447 1.72 4.10 -22.03
CA PRO A 447 1.19 5.18 -22.84
C PRO A 447 -0.31 5.11 -23.11
N GLU A 448 -1.13 4.43 -22.43
CA GLU A 448 -2.58 4.33 -22.61
C GLU A 448 -3.30 3.87 -21.34
N GLY A 449 -2.95 4.47 -20.20
CA GLY A 449 -3.87 4.49 -19.05
C GLY A 449 -3.86 3.28 -18.13
N VAL A 450 -3.08 2.23 -18.38
CA VAL A 450 -2.96 1.09 -17.43
C VAL A 450 -1.71 1.29 -16.57
N PRO A 451 -1.84 1.59 -15.26
CA PRO A 451 -0.70 1.79 -14.38
C PRO A 451 0.04 0.45 -14.17
N THR A 452 1.21 0.31 -14.79
CA THR A 452 2.13 -0.79 -14.47
C THR A 452 3.14 -0.33 -13.45
N ILE A 453 3.13 -0.94 -12.26
CA ILE A 453 4.10 -0.64 -11.22
C ILE A 453 5.43 -1.33 -11.57
N SER A 454 6.36 -0.58 -12.13
CA SER A 454 7.74 -1.03 -12.31
C SER A 454 8.60 -0.60 -11.13
N VAL A 455 8.70 -1.43 -10.09
CA VAL A 455 9.56 -1.16 -8.94
C VAL A 455 10.88 -1.88 -9.07
N SER A 456 11.96 -1.11 -8.99
CA SER A 456 13.29 -1.68 -8.88
C SER A 456 13.49 -2.32 -7.50
N TYR A 457 13.55 -3.64 -7.42
CA TYR A 457 13.84 -4.37 -6.17
C TYR A 457 15.16 -3.93 -5.51
N TRP A 458 16.12 -3.41 -6.28
CA TRP A 458 17.38 -2.88 -5.78
C TRP A 458 17.19 -1.64 -4.90
N ALA A 459 16.12 -0.89 -5.09
CA ALA A 459 15.80 0.26 -4.25
C ALA A 459 15.59 -0.12 -2.78
N PHE A 460 15.07 -1.33 -2.50
CA PHE A 460 14.86 -1.84 -1.15
C PHE A 460 16.16 -2.25 -0.43
N VAL A 461 17.24 -2.49 -1.17
CA VAL A 461 18.54 -2.85 -0.58
C VAL A 461 19.16 -1.65 0.14
N ALA A 462 18.94 -0.44 -0.35
CA ALA A 462 19.55 0.76 0.21
C ALA A 462 19.10 1.04 1.67
N PRO A 463 17.80 1.04 2.05
CA PRO A 463 17.38 1.19 3.45
C PRO A 463 17.85 0.03 4.36
N ALA A 464 17.93 -1.19 3.83
CA ALA A 464 18.44 -2.32 4.60
C ALA A 464 19.94 -2.15 4.94
N LEU A 465 20.74 -1.69 3.98
CA LEU A 465 22.15 -1.37 4.21
C LEU A 465 22.31 -0.17 5.17
N LEU A 466 21.43 0.85 5.07
CA LEU A 466 21.42 1.96 6.03
C LEU A 466 21.20 1.44 7.45
N TRP A 467 20.23 0.53 7.64
CA TRP A 467 19.90 -0.03 8.95
C TRP A 467 21.08 -0.82 9.55
N ILE A 468 21.73 -1.67 8.74
CA ILE A 468 22.92 -2.45 9.15
C ILE A 468 24.11 -1.54 9.40
N GLY A 469 24.44 -0.64 8.48
CA GLY A 469 25.57 0.29 8.59
C GLY A 469 25.44 1.22 9.78
N ALA A 470 24.23 1.74 10.04
CA ALA A 470 23.94 2.57 11.20
C ALA A 470 24.07 1.79 12.52
N ALA A 471 23.63 0.52 12.56
CA ALA A 471 23.83 -0.34 13.74
C ALA A 471 25.32 -0.49 14.08
N LEU A 472 26.17 -0.71 13.07
CA LEU A 472 27.63 -0.80 13.23
C LEU A 472 28.23 0.55 13.65
N LEU A 473 27.79 1.64 13.04
CA LEU A 473 28.27 2.99 13.37
C LEU A 473 27.88 3.39 14.81
N VAL A 474 26.61 3.18 15.20
CA VAL A 474 26.15 3.45 16.58
C VAL A 474 26.94 2.63 17.58
N TRP A 475 27.21 1.35 17.29
CA TRP A 475 28.06 0.53 18.14
C TRP A 475 29.47 1.13 18.27
N ARG A 476 30.11 1.55 17.18
CA ARG A 476 31.42 2.16 17.16
C ARG A 476 31.46 3.46 17.95
N LEU A 477 30.48 4.35 17.71
CA LEU A 477 30.38 5.63 18.43
C LEU A 477 30.14 5.42 19.93
N ALA A 478 29.31 4.47 20.31
CA ALA A 478 29.07 4.11 21.70
C ALA A 478 30.36 3.55 22.36
N ASP A 479 31.08 2.65 21.67
CA ASP A 479 32.36 2.13 22.19
C ASP A 479 33.43 3.23 22.33
N LEU A 480 33.50 4.17 21.38
CA LEU A 480 34.40 5.32 21.45
C LEU A 480 34.04 6.29 22.58
N LEU A 481 32.73 6.62 22.68
CA LEU A 481 32.21 7.53 23.72
C LEU A 481 32.45 6.96 25.13
N LEU A 482 32.11 5.72 25.34
CA LEU A 482 32.30 5.06 26.62
C LEU A 482 33.76 4.71 26.90
N GLY A 483 34.57 4.48 25.86
CA GLY A 483 35.99 4.14 25.96
C GLY A 483 36.89 5.39 26.14
N ARG A 484 37.13 6.10 25.05
CA ARG A 484 37.99 7.29 25.04
C ARG A 484 37.26 8.54 25.53
N GLY A 485 35.98 8.65 25.32
CA GLY A 485 35.11 9.77 25.69
C GLY A 485 34.64 9.75 27.15
N TRP A 486 35.11 8.82 27.99
CA TRP A 486 34.70 8.74 29.40
C TRP A 486 34.81 10.04 30.21
N PRO A 487 35.81 10.96 29.96
CA PRO A 487 35.85 12.25 30.67
C PRO A 487 34.67 13.16 30.28
N LEU A 488 34.20 13.12 29.04
CA LEU A 488 33.00 13.83 28.60
C LEU A 488 31.75 13.25 29.27
N VAL A 489 31.67 11.93 29.34
CA VAL A 489 30.60 11.20 30.04
C VAL A 489 30.59 11.59 31.53
N ALA A 490 31.78 11.65 32.19
CA ALA A 490 31.87 12.06 33.56
C ALA A 490 31.42 13.52 33.78
N ARG A 491 31.69 14.41 32.82
CA ARG A 491 31.24 15.80 32.87
C ARG A 491 29.72 15.90 32.69
N ALA A 492 29.13 15.15 31.74
CA ALA A 492 27.70 15.10 31.51
C ALA A 492 26.93 14.49 32.69
N LEU A 493 27.52 13.57 33.44
CA LEU A 493 26.93 12.93 34.62
C LEU A 493 27.02 13.74 35.91
N ARG A 494 27.73 14.89 35.92
CA ARG A 494 27.87 15.71 37.13
C ARG A 494 26.55 16.08 37.80
N PRO A 495 25.47 16.48 37.07
CA PRO A 495 24.22 16.84 37.74
C PRO A 495 23.55 15.66 38.43
N LEU A 496 23.70 14.42 37.93
CA LEU A 496 23.12 13.19 38.48
C LEU A 496 23.96 12.50 39.54
N ALA A 497 25.31 12.44 39.35
CA ALA A 497 26.20 11.66 40.18
C ALA A 497 27.20 12.53 41.02
N ARG A 498 27.15 13.85 40.85
CA ARG A 498 27.97 14.81 41.61
C ARG A 498 29.45 14.37 41.74
N SER A 499 29.93 14.19 42.95
CA SER A 499 31.35 13.77 43.25
C SER A 499 31.68 12.36 42.73
N SER A 500 30.68 11.50 42.57
CA SER A 500 30.85 10.12 42.09
C SER A 500 30.88 10.00 40.54
N SER A 501 30.68 11.09 39.78
CA SER A 501 30.55 11.07 38.31
C SER A 501 31.76 10.44 37.59
N ARG A 502 32.99 10.67 38.08
CA ARG A 502 34.21 10.07 37.54
C ARG A 502 34.26 8.56 37.77
N ILE A 503 33.88 8.11 38.97
CA ILE A 503 33.87 6.67 39.32
C ILE A 503 32.83 5.95 38.49
N VAL A 504 31.65 6.54 38.35
CA VAL A 504 30.57 6.00 37.51
C VAL A 504 30.98 5.90 36.03
N ALA A 505 31.55 6.98 35.48
CA ALA A 505 32.00 7.00 34.08
C ALA A 505 33.12 5.98 33.81
N HIS A 506 34.06 5.80 34.75
CA HIS A 506 35.11 4.81 34.62
C HIS A 506 34.57 3.37 34.72
N SER A 507 33.58 3.13 35.55
CA SER A 507 32.89 1.84 35.64
C SER A 507 32.12 1.52 34.33
N LEU A 508 31.45 2.52 33.73
CA LEU A 508 30.79 2.39 32.45
C LEU A 508 31.76 2.08 31.31
N SER A 509 32.94 2.72 31.32
CA SER A 509 34.04 2.46 30.38
C SER A 509 34.52 1.00 30.40
N ARG A 510 34.58 0.39 31.58
CA ARG A 510 34.95 -1.05 31.70
C ARG A 510 33.90 -2.00 31.13
N GLN A 511 32.65 -1.57 31.06
CA GLN A 511 31.51 -2.35 30.58
C GLN A 511 30.97 -1.85 29.21
N ARG A 512 31.82 -1.14 28.45
CA ARG A 512 31.45 -0.51 27.18
C ARG A 512 30.81 -1.46 26.17
N ALA A 513 31.29 -2.72 26.08
CA ALA A 513 30.78 -3.65 25.07
C ALA A 513 29.30 -4.08 25.27
N PRO A 514 28.86 -4.51 26.47
CA PRO A 514 27.44 -4.76 26.71
C PRO A 514 26.58 -3.50 26.60
N LEU A 515 27.08 -2.34 27.08
CA LEU A 515 26.36 -1.08 26.98
C LEU A 515 26.21 -0.60 25.53
N ALA A 516 27.24 -0.74 24.69
CA ALA A 516 27.15 -0.42 23.28
C ALA A 516 26.10 -1.29 22.56
N ARG A 517 26.02 -2.60 22.86
CA ARG A 517 24.98 -3.46 22.30
C ARG A 517 23.58 -3.01 22.73
N ALA A 518 23.44 -2.62 23.96
CA ALA A 518 22.23 -2.12 24.55
C ALA A 518 21.75 -0.81 23.87
N ILE A 519 22.67 0.13 23.65
CA ILE A 519 22.41 1.39 22.91
C ILE A 519 21.97 1.09 21.49
N VAL A 520 22.65 0.18 20.78
CA VAL A 520 22.31 -0.21 19.42
C VAL A 520 20.90 -0.82 19.37
N LEU A 521 20.58 -1.75 20.25
CA LEU A 521 19.28 -2.40 20.28
C LEU A 521 18.15 -1.39 20.52
N LEU A 522 18.35 -0.48 21.47
CA LEU A 522 17.40 0.59 21.75
C LEU A 522 17.26 1.56 20.59
N ALA A 523 18.38 1.98 19.98
CA ALA A 523 18.38 2.89 18.83
C ALA A 523 17.67 2.27 17.62
N LEU A 524 17.92 0.98 17.31
CA LEU A 524 17.27 0.29 16.21
C LEU A 524 15.76 0.10 16.45
N ALA A 525 15.35 -0.24 17.68
CA ALA A 525 13.94 -0.38 18.01
C ALA A 525 13.19 0.96 17.91
N LEU A 526 13.79 2.03 18.38
CA LEU A 526 13.22 3.38 18.26
C LEU A 526 13.19 3.87 16.81
N ALA A 527 14.25 3.60 16.04
CA ALA A 527 14.32 3.95 14.63
C ALA A 527 13.26 3.22 13.83
N PHE A 528 13.06 1.92 14.06
CA PHE A 528 12.00 1.14 13.44
C PHE A 528 10.62 1.72 13.78
N ALA A 529 10.32 1.93 15.06
CA ALA A 529 9.03 2.46 15.48
C ALA A 529 8.77 3.87 14.91
N ALA A 530 9.78 4.74 14.89
CA ALA A 530 9.66 6.09 14.34
C ALA A 530 9.49 6.09 12.82
N SER A 531 10.26 5.28 12.09
CA SER A 531 10.17 5.21 10.62
C SER A 531 8.83 4.63 10.16
N THR A 532 8.34 3.56 10.79
CA THR A 532 7.02 2.98 10.49
C THR A 532 5.90 3.97 10.82
N ALA A 533 5.99 4.69 11.94
CA ALA A 533 4.99 5.68 12.32
C ALA A 533 4.94 6.88 11.36
N THR A 534 6.10 7.39 10.96
CA THR A 534 6.19 8.50 9.99
C THR A 534 5.69 8.06 8.61
N PHE A 535 6.05 6.87 8.17
CA PHE A 535 5.54 6.30 6.92
C PHE A 535 4.01 6.17 6.95
N ASN A 536 3.44 5.58 8.02
CA ASN A 536 2.00 5.43 8.16
C ASN A 536 1.28 6.79 8.20
N ALA A 537 1.81 7.77 8.94
CA ALA A 537 1.22 9.09 9.00
C ALA A 537 1.26 9.81 7.64
N THR A 538 2.36 9.68 6.91
CA THR A 538 2.52 10.23 5.55
C THR A 538 1.55 9.53 4.59
N TYR A 539 1.43 8.20 4.67
CA TYR A 539 0.50 7.43 3.86
C TYR A 539 -0.96 7.83 4.10
N GLN A 540 -1.36 7.94 5.36
CA GLN A 540 -2.73 8.37 5.70
C GLN A 540 -3.01 9.81 5.26
N ALA A 541 -2.03 10.72 5.43
CA ALA A 541 -2.18 12.09 4.96
C ALA A 541 -2.32 12.15 3.43
N GLN A 542 -1.62 11.29 2.71
CA GLN A 542 -1.69 11.24 1.25
C GLN A 542 -2.97 10.57 0.75
N ALA A 543 -3.41 9.49 1.40
CA ALA A 543 -4.70 8.85 1.10
C ALA A 543 -5.88 9.81 1.33
N GLU A 544 -5.78 10.74 2.28
CA GLU A 544 -6.77 11.81 2.46
C GLU A 544 -6.75 12.80 1.29
N VAL A 545 -5.57 13.16 0.79
CA VAL A 545 -5.43 14.03 -0.39
C VAL A 545 -6.06 13.39 -1.62
N ASP A 546 -5.75 12.13 -1.87
CA ASP A 546 -6.27 11.35 -2.98
C ASP A 546 -7.81 11.19 -2.88
N ALA A 547 -8.33 10.93 -1.68
CA ALA A 547 -9.78 10.89 -1.48
C ALA A 547 -10.45 12.24 -1.74
N GLN A 548 -9.81 13.35 -1.36
CA GLN A 548 -10.30 14.72 -1.64
C GLN A 548 -10.28 15.01 -3.13
N LEU A 549 -9.27 14.58 -3.86
CA LEU A 549 -9.20 14.73 -5.33
C LEU A 549 -10.27 13.88 -6.02
N THR A 550 -10.38 12.61 -5.65
CA THR A 550 -11.33 11.67 -6.27
C THR A 550 -12.77 12.05 -6.01
N ASN A 551 -13.11 12.42 -4.77
CA ASN A 551 -14.48 12.80 -4.41
C ASN A 551 -14.79 14.28 -4.71
N GLY A 552 -13.79 15.13 -4.74
CA GLY A 552 -13.92 16.57 -5.00
C GLY A 552 -14.36 17.39 -3.79
N ALA A 553 -15.24 16.86 -2.94
CA ALA A 553 -15.76 17.49 -1.73
C ALA A 553 -16.15 16.44 -0.67
N ASP A 554 -16.78 16.82 0.42
CA ASP A 554 -17.30 15.90 1.45
C ASP A 554 -18.33 14.92 0.87
N VAL A 555 -19.23 15.43 0.04
CA VAL A 555 -20.20 14.64 -0.75
C VAL A 555 -20.22 15.23 -2.17
N THR A 556 -20.28 14.36 -3.16
CA THR A 556 -20.38 14.76 -4.56
C THR A 556 -21.59 14.10 -5.20
N VAL A 557 -22.37 14.91 -5.90
CA VAL A 557 -23.49 14.50 -6.71
C VAL A 557 -23.06 14.62 -8.15
N THR A 558 -22.92 13.48 -8.85
CA THR A 558 -22.52 13.45 -10.26
C THR A 558 -23.75 13.19 -11.11
N GLU A 559 -24.03 14.11 -12.01
CA GLU A 559 -25.13 13.99 -12.96
C GLU A 559 -24.71 13.14 -14.17
N PRO A 560 -25.63 12.42 -14.80
CA PRO A 560 -25.34 11.69 -16.02
C PRO A 560 -24.79 12.60 -17.11
N PRO A 561 -23.83 12.16 -17.92
CA PRO A 561 -23.37 12.93 -19.08
C PRO A 561 -24.54 13.29 -20.01
N GLY A 562 -24.58 14.55 -20.46
CA GLY A 562 -25.65 15.04 -21.31
C GLY A 562 -26.91 15.52 -20.57
N SER A 563 -26.99 15.36 -19.25
CA SER A 563 -28.06 15.94 -18.45
C SER A 563 -27.96 17.49 -18.45
N ALA A 564 -29.09 18.14 -18.66
CA ALA A 564 -29.18 19.61 -18.66
C ALA A 564 -29.67 20.13 -17.29
N VAL A 565 -29.00 19.71 -16.21
CA VAL A 565 -29.38 20.12 -14.84
C VAL A 565 -29.02 21.58 -14.63
N PRO A 566 -30.00 22.46 -14.32
CA PRO A 566 -29.73 23.86 -14.11
C PRO A 566 -29.08 24.11 -12.73
N PRO A 567 -28.30 25.20 -12.57
CA PRO A 567 -27.60 25.51 -11.32
C PRO A 567 -28.54 25.78 -10.13
N ASP A 568 -29.80 26.11 -10.34
CA ASP A 568 -30.78 26.29 -9.27
C ASP A 568 -31.13 25.01 -8.50
N ALA A 569 -30.76 23.82 -9.01
CA ALA A 569 -30.77 22.59 -8.25
C ALA A 569 -29.91 22.67 -6.96
N VAL A 570 -28.91 23.57 -6.92
CA VAL A 570 -28.14 23.90 -5.71
C VAL A 570 -29.05 24.22 -4.53
N THR A 571 -30.14 24.95 -4.72
CA THR A 571 -31.06 25.34 -3.62
C THR A 571 -31.76 24.14 -3.00
N LYS A 572 -32.07 23.12 -3.77
CA LYS A 572 -32.67 21.85 -3.28
C LYS A 572 -31.69 21.07 -2.43
N ILE A 573 -30.44 20.95 -2.89
CA ILE A 573 -29.38 20.22 -2.18
C ILE A 573 -28.97 21.02 -0.92
N ALA A 574 -28.86 22.34 -1.02
CA ALA A 574 -28.49 23.21 0.10
C ALA A 574 -29.55 23.21 1.23
N ALA A 575 -30.81 22.93 0.91
CA ALA A 575 -31.89 22.83 1.91
C ALA A 575 -31.83 21.53 2.76
N ILE A 576 -30.98 20.56 2.39
CA ILE A 576 -30.89 19.28 3.09
C ILE A 576 -30.11 19.45 4.42
N PRO A 577 -30.68 18.96 5.55
CA PRO A 577 -30.02 19.09 6.84
C PRO A 577 -28.61 18.49 6.85
N GLY A 578 -27.62 19.26 7.28
CA GLY A 578 -26.22 18.88 7.34
C GLY A 578 -25.38 19.39 6.18
N VAL A 579 -25.97 19.95 5.14
CA VAL A 579 -25.30 20.65 4.05
C VAL A 579 -24.96 22.07 4.53
N ARG A 580 -23.72 22.52 4.30
CA ARG A 580 -23.28 23.90 4.58
C ARG A 580 -23.25 24.74 3.33
N THR A 581 -22.58 24.24 2.30
CA THR A 581 -22.38 24.92 1.04
C THR A 581 -22.42 23.93 -0.11
N VAL A 582 -22.93 24.34 -1.25
CA VAL A 582 -22.97 23.54 -2.48
C VAL A 582 -22.37 24.37 -3.61
N GLU A 583 -21.41 23.79 -4.30
CA GLU A 583 -20.74 24.41 -5.45
C GLU A 583 -21.10 23.65 -6.73
N PRO A 584 -21.71 24.28 -7.73
CA PRO A 584 -21.98 23.67 -9.02
C PRO A 584 -20.72 23.64 -9.87
N LEU A 585 -20.38 22.49 -10.40
CA LEU A 585 -19.26 22.28 -11.31
C LEU A 585 -19.80 21.92 -12.70
N GLN A 586 -19.49 22.70 -13.72
CA GLN A 586 -19.83 22.33 -15.08
C GLN A 586 -18.82 21.27 -15.56
N HIS A 587 -19.31 20.21 -16.18
CA HIS A 587 -18.49 19.22 -16.86
C HIS A 587 -18.96 19.10 -18.30
N ARG A 588 -18.06 19.37 -19.23
CA ARG A 588 -18.30 19.38 -20.67
C ARG A 588 -17.11 18.76 -21.39
N PHE A 589 -17.29 18.56 -22.68
CA PHE A 589 -16.20 18.13 -23.56
C PHE A 589 -15.83 19.27 -24.53
N ALA A 590 -14.52 19.38 -24.79
CA ALA A 590 -13.96 20.36 -25.70
C ALA A 590 -12.98 19.69 -26.66
N TYR A 591 -13.05 20.06 -27.94
CA TYR A 591 -12.02 19.61 -28.88
C TYR A 591 -10.85 20.59 -28.91
N ILE A 592 -9.64 20.07 -28.75
CA ILE A 592 -8.39 20.74 -29.11
C ILE A 592 -7.82 20.01 -30.33
N GLY A 593 -7.75 20.67 -31.49
CA GLY A 593 -7.41 19.96 -32.73
C GLY A 593 -8.40 18.84 -33.05
N ALA A 594 -7.94 17.58 -33.02
CA ALA A 594 -8.77 16.38 -33.21
C ALA A 594 -9.15 15.70 -31.89
N ASP A 595 -8.48 16.06 -30.78
CA ASP A 595 -8.68 15.42 -29.47
C ASP A 595 -9.88 16.00 -28.73
N LEU A 596 -10.70 15.11 -28.17
CA LEU A 596 -11.79 15.45 -27.27
C LEU A 596 -11.32 15.29 -25.82
N GLN A 597 -11.36 16.38 -25.07
CA GLN A 597 -10.89 16.42 -23.68
C GLN A 597 -11.96 16.97 -22.76
N ASP A 598 -11.87 16.62 -21.49
CA ASP A 598 -12.76 17.14 -20.44
C ASP A 598 -12.55 18.63 -20.22
N LEU A 599 -13.63 19.40 -20.07
CA LEU A 599 -13.63 20.81 -19.76
C LEU A 599 -14.46 21.05 -18.49
N TYR A 600 -13.79 21.47 -17.43
CA TYR A 600 -14.41 21.85 -16.16
C TYR A 600 -14.64 23.35 -16.09
N GLY A 601 -15.90 23.75 -15.94
CA GLY A 601 -16.29 25.13 -15.69
C GLY A 601 -16.49 25.37 -14.21
N VAL A 602 -15.70 26.26 -13.64
CA VAL A 602 -15.72 26.60 -12.20
C VAL A 602 -16.17 28.03 -11.98
N ASP A 603 -16.79 28.32 -10.83
CA ASP A 603 -16.86 29.68 -10.31
C ASP A 603 -15.57 29.93 -9.51
N PRO A 604 -14.64 30.78 -10.04
CA PRO A 604 -13.36 31.01 -9.38
C PRO A 604 -13.46 31.69 -8.02
N ALA A 605 -14.58 32.33 -7.71
CA ALA A 605 -14.78 33.06 -6.46
C ALA A 605 -15.20 32.12 -5.32
N SER A 606 -15.94 31.05 -5.62
CA SER A 606 -16.55 30.19 -4.63
C SER A 606 -15.92 28.80 -4.53
N ILE A 607 -15.33 28.26 -5.60
CA ILE A 607 -14.80 26.89 -5.67
C ILE A 607 -13.85 26.55 -4.50
N THR A 608 -12.98 27.46 -4.10
CA THR A 608 -12.02 27.26 -3.01
C THR A 608 -12.67 27.18 -1.62
N THR A 609 -13.95 27.52 -1.49
CA THR A 609 -14.69 27.42 -0.22
C THR A 609 -15.22 26.01 0.05
N VAL A 610 -15.38 25.20 -0.99
CA VAL A 610 -15.98 23.86 -0.92
C VAL A 610 -14.95 22.77 -1.16
N THR A 611 -13.98 23.01 -2.04
CA THR A 611 -12.95 22.02 -2.36
C THR A 611 -11.55 22.53 -2.02
N ALA A 612 -10.69 21.60 -1.57
CA ALA A 612 -9.32 21.91 -1.17
C ALA A 612 -8.39 21.95 -2.40
N LEU A 613 -8.30 23.12 -3.05
CA LEU A 613 -7.30 23.35 -4.09
C LEU A 613 -5.93 23.65 -3.46
N ARG A 614 -4.94 22.79 -3.71
CA ARG A 614 -3.58 22.93 -3.17
C ARG A 614 -2.66 23.57 -4.19
N ASP A 615 -1.70 24.38 -3.73
CA ASP A 615 -0.76 25.06 -4.63
C ASP A 615 0.08 24.11 -5.48
N ASN A 616 0.37 22.92 -4.98
CA ASN A 616 1.12 21.91 -5.72
C ASN A 616 0.35 21.22 -6.86
N TYR A 617 -0.95 21.49 -6.99
CA TYR A 617 -1.75 21.03 -8.14
C TYR A 617 -1.55 21.92 -9.37
N PHE A 618 -0.87 23.05 -9.22
CA PHE A 618 -0.72 24.08 -10.25
C PHE A 618 0.74 24.43 -10.51
N GLN A 619 1.01 24.85 -11.74
CA GLN A 619 2.28 25.47 -12.12
C GLN A 619 1.98 26.82 -12.80
N GLY A 620 2.80 27.81 -12.51
CA GLY A 620 2.61 29.19 -12.99
C GLY A 620 2.05 30.15 -11.95
N GLY A 621 1.54 29.63 -10.82
CA GLY A 621 1.03 30.42 -9.70
C GLY A 621 0.49 29.55 -8.58
N THR A 622 0.08 30.17 -7.47
CA THR A 622 -0.67 29.48 -6.41
C THR A 622 -2.13 29.25 -6.84
N ALA A 623 -2.82 28.29 -6.21
CA ALA A 623 -4.25 28.04 -6.48
C ALA A 623 -5.07 29.34 -6.38
N GLN A 624 -4.83 30.15 -5.35
CA GLN A 624 -5.54 31.41 -5.14
C GLN A 624 -5.24 32.45 -6.24
N GLN A 625 -3.98 32.54 -6.67
CA GLN A 625 -3.60 33.50 -7.76
C GLN A 625 -4.25 33.11 -9.07
N LEU A 626 -4.21 31.84 -9.45
CA LEU A 626 -4.78 31.35 -10.70
C LEU A 626 -6.30 31.41 -10.70
N MET A 627 -6.97 31.12 -9.58
CA MET A 627 -8.42 31.37 -9.47
C MET A 627 -8.76 32.87 -9.57
N HIS A 628 -7.94 33.73 -8.99
CA HIS A 628 -8.13 35.19 -9.15
C HIS A 628 -7.95 35.65 -10.61
N GLU A 629 -6.98 35.08 -11.34
CA GLU A 629 -6.80 35.34 -12.77
C GLU A 629 -7.99 34.86 -13.61
N LEU A 630 -8.51 33.65 -13.35
CA LEU A 630 -9.72 33.13 -13.99
C LEU A 630 -10.95 34.01 -13.72
N ALA A 631 -11.03 34.64 -12.54
CA ALA A 631 -12.10 35.60 -12.22
C ALA A 631 -11.90 36.93 -12.93
N ALA A 632 -10.68 37.47 -12.93
CA ALA A 632 -10.36 38.78 -13.51
C ALA A 632 -10.40 38.78 -15.04
N ARG A 633 -10.05 37.65 -15.65
CA ARG A 633 -10.03 37.46 -17.10
C ARG A 633 -10.80 36.16 -17.44
N PRO A 634 -12.12 36.23 -17.68
CA PRO A 634 -12.97 35.07 -17.87
C PRO A 634 -12.62 34.20 -19.07
N ASP A 635 -11.97 34.71 -20.11
CA ASP A 635 -11.46 33.95 -21.26
C ASP A 635 -10.13 33.24 -21.00
N SER A 636 -9.70 33.15 -19.75
CA SER A 636 -8.52 32.38 -19.36
C SER A 636 -8.83 30.89 -19.17
N VAL A 637 -7.82 30.04 -19.34
CA VAL A 637 -7.91 28.59 -19.15
C VAL A 637 -6.65 28.05 -18.49
N LEU A 638 -6.83 27.11 -17.58
CA LEU A 638 -5.79 26.24 -17.06
C LEU A 638 -5.82 24.93 -17.86
N VAL A 639 -4.65 24.45 -18.21
CA VAL A 639 -4.48 23.29 -19.09
C VAL A 639 -3.78 22.16 -18.33
N SER A 640 -4.21 20.92 -18.51
CA SER A 640 -3.53 19.78 -17.92
C SER A 640 -2.09 19.66 -18.38
N ALA A 641 -1.22 19.12 -17.53
CA ALA A 641 0.20 18.98 -17.85
C ALA A 641 0.42 18.09 -19.09
N GLU A 642 -0.42 17.11 -19.31
CA GLU A 642 -0.37 16.23 -20.48
C GLU A 642 -0.71 16.98 -21.76
N THR A 643 -1.83 17.67 -21.80
CA THR A 643 -2.21 18.52 -22.94
C THR A 643 -1.15 19.55 -23.29
N VAL A 644 -0.52 20.18 -22.27
CA VAL A 644 0.59 21.13 -22.50
C VAL A 644 1.77 20.46 -23.19
N ASN A 645 2.11 19.22 -22.78
CA ASN A 645 3.20 18.47 -23.39
C ASN A 645 2.87 18.00 -24.82
N ASP A 646 1.64 17.53 -25.05
CA ASP A 646 1.22 17.01 -26.34
C ASP A 646 1.13 18.11 -27.42
N PHE A 647 0.61 19.25 -27.05
CA PHE A 647 0.45 20.40 -27.96
C PHE A 647 1.58 21.43 -27.85
N GLN A 648 2.61 21.17 -27.01
CA GLN A 648 3.79 22.04 -26.82
C GLN A 648 3.40 23.52 -26.53
N LEU A 649 2.38 23.70 -25.64
CA LEU A 649 1.83 25.02 -25.32
C LEU A 649 2.79 25.85 -24.44
N LEU A 650 2.83 27.13 -24.68
CA LEU A 650 3.59 28.10 -23.89
C LEU A 650 2.64 29.05 -23.14
N PRO A 651 2.95 29.44 -21.88
CA PRO A 651 2.12 30.36 -21.12
C PRO A 651 1.86 31.67 -21.90
N GLY A 652 0.58 32.07 -22.01
CA GLY A 652 0.14 33.22 -22.77
C GLY A 652 -0.35 32.89 -24.19
N ASP A 653 -0.22 31.67 -24.65
CA ASP A 653 -0.75 31.25 -25.95
C ASP A 653 -2.27 31.35 -25.99
N ALA A 654 -2.78 31.70 -27.18
CA ALA A 654 -4.21 31.65 -27.48
C ALA A 654 -4.57 30.21 -27.89
N ILE A 655 -5.47 29.56 -27.14
CA ILE A 655 -5.98 28.24 -27.42
C ILE A 655 -7.40 28.33 -27.97
N ASN A 656 -7.65 27.70 -29.10
CA ASN A 656 -8.96 27.61 -29.71
C ASN A 656 -9.60 26.26 -29.42
N LEU A 657 -10.59 26.23 -28.55
CA LEU A 657 -11.37 25.05 -28.24
C LEU A 657 -12.68 25.06 -29.04
N ARG A 658 -13.06 23.91 -29.58
CA ARG A 658 -14.38 23.79 -30.21
C ARG A 658 -15.36 23.24 -29.18
N LEU A 659 -16.37 24.05 -28.84
CA LEU A 659 -17.41 23.76 -27.88
C LEU A 659 -18.75 23.62 -28.56
N GLN A 660 -19.60 22.73 -28.10
CA GLN A 660 -20.95 22.55 -28.60
C GLN A 660 -21.88 23.66 -28.06
N ASP A 661 -22.55 24.37 -28.93
CA ASP A 661 -23.64 25.28 -28.57
C ASP A 661 -24.90 24.46 -28.22
N ALA A 662 -25.47 24.74 -27.05
CA ALA A 662 -26.57 23.96 -26.50
C ALA A 662 -27.92 24.14 -27.24
N ARG A 663 -28.08 25.19 -28.05
CA ARG A 663 -29.32 25.48 -28.79
C ARG A 663 -29.25 24.96 -30.21
N THR A 664 -28.09 25.10 -30.85
CA THR A 664 -27.90 24.71 -32.26
C THR A 664 -27.28 23.35 -32.40
N HIS A 665 -26.73 22.76 -31.33
CA HIS A 665 -25.91 21.55 -31.29
C HIS A 665 -24.71 21.56 -32.23
N GLN A 666 -24.33 22.78 -32.73
CA GLN A 666 -23.16 22.97 -33.57
C GLN A 666 -21.91 23.26 -32.76
N LEU A 667 -20.78 22.81 -33.28
CA LEU A 667 -19.47 23.18 -32.72
C LEU A 667 -19.12 24.61 -33.10
N SER A 668 -18.85 25.45 -32.10
CA SER A 668 -18.31 26.79 -32.26
C SER A 668 -16.88 26.87 -31.74
N THR A 669 -16.01 27.57 -32.43
CA THR A 669 -14.65 27.84 -31.96
C THR A 669 -14.69 28.96 -30.93
N VAL A 670 -14.18 28.65 -29.74
CA VAL A 670 -14.08 29.57 -28.60
C VAL A 670 -12.62 29.78 -28.26
N GLY A 671 -12.17 31.03 -28.28
CA GLY A 671 -10.79 31.38 -27.91
C GLY A 671 -10.61 31.47 -26.39
N PHE A 672 -9.52 30.90 -25.91
CA PHE A 672 -9.07 31.00 -24.53
C PHE A 672 -7.61 31.44 -24.47
N HIS A 673 -7.19 31.98 -23.33
CA HIS A 673 -5.80 32.32 -23.05
C HIS A 673 -5.25 31.35 -21.98
N TYR A 674 -4.20 30.65 -22.33
CA TYR A 674 -3.51 29.72 -21.43
C TYR A 674 -2.72 30.52 -20.37
N ILE A 675 -3.06 30.33 -19.08
CA ILE A 675 -2.48 31.08 -17.96
C ILE A 675 -1.63 30.19 -17.03
N GLY A 676 -1.79 28.89 -17.02
CA GLY A 676 -1.04 28.01 -16.13
C GLY A 676 -1.38 26.55 -16.29
N VAL A 677 -0.49 25.69 -15.80
CA VAL A 677 -0.66 24.23 -15.81
C VAL A 677 -1.46 23.80 -14.59
N VAL A 678 -2.41 22.89 -14.78
CA VAL A 678 -3.07 22.13 -13.71
C VAL A 678 -2.67 20.68 -13.83
N THR A 679 -2.07 20.12 -12.78
CA THR A 679 -1.63 18.71 -12.75
C THR A 679 -2.67 17.80 -12.11
N GLU A 680 -3.43 18.31 -11.17
CA GLU A 680 -4.48 17.61 -10.45
C GLU A 680 -5.66 18.56 -10.26
N PHE A 681 -6.88 18.05 -10.45
CA PHE A 681 -8.09 18.84 -10.19
C PHE A 681 -9.19 17.93 -9.62
N PRO A 682 -10.00 18.42 -8.65
CA PRO A 682 -11.07 17.62 -8.05
C PRO A 682 -12.05 17.05 -9.08
N THR A 683 -12.31 15.75 -9.01
CA THR A 683 -13.16 14.97 -9.92
C THR A 683 -12.65 14.83 -11.37
N ALA A 684 -11.55 15.50 -11.73
CA ALA A 684 -10.98 15.36 -13.06
C ALA A 684 -10.24 14.03 -13.24
N PRO A 685 -10.19 13.49 -14.46
CA PRO A 685 -9.32 12.36 -14.78
C PRO A 685 -7.85 12.77 -14.62
N LYS A 686 -6.94 11.80 -14.53
CA LYS A 686 -5.48 12.05 -14.52
C LYS A 686 -4.89 12.32 -15.89
N ASP A 687 -5.73 12.52 -16.82
CA ASP A 687 -5.50 12.59 -18.23
C ASP A 687 -5.56 14.05 -18.71
N SER A 688 -5.94 14.22 -19.94
CA SER A 688 -6.03 15.52 -20.61
C SER A 688 -7.32 16.23 -20.26
N PHE A 689 -7.25 17.41 -19.66
CA PHE A 689 -8.42 18.23 -19.31
C PHE A 689 -8.11 19.73 -19.24
N PHE A 690 -9.17 20.53 -19.19
CA PHE A 690 -9.14 21.98 -19.07
C PHE A 690 -9.95 22.44 -17.87
N VAL A 691 -9.54 23.57 -17.26
CA VAL A 691 -10.33 24.26 -16.23
C VAL A 691 -10.49 25.72 -16.63
N ALA A 692 -11.73 26.20 -16.73
CA ALA A 692 -12.04 27.53 -17.18
C ALA A 692 -13.19 28.15 -16.38
N ASN A 693 -13.47 29.44 -16.60
CA ASN A 693 -14.54 30.19 -15.96
C ASN A 693 -15.92 29.70 -16.44
N ALA A 694 -16.76 29.21 -15.52
CA ALA A 694 -18.09 28.69 -15.81
C ALA A 694 -19.02 29.71 -16.49
N GLY A 695 -18.94 30.98 -16.10
CA GLY A 695 -19.74 32.05 -16.68
C GLY A 695 -19.37 32.30 -18.14
N TYR A 696 -18.09 32.27 -18.46
CA TYR A 696 -17.60 32.41 -19.85
C TYR A 696 -18.03 31.25 -20.72
N ILE A 697 -17.87 30.00 -20.22
CA ILE A 697 -18.34 28.80 -20.92
C ILE A 697 -19.84 28.90 -21.17
N ALA A 698 -20.64 29.23 -20.15
CA ALA A 698 -22.09 29.35 -20.28
C ALA A 698 -22.50 30.40 -21.30
N GLN A 699 -21.82 31.57 -21.34
CA GLN A 699 -22.05 32.60 -22.32
C GLN A 699 -21.79 32.15 -23.76
N ARG A 700 -20.68 31.39 -23.94
CA ARG A 700 -20.23 30.93 -25.26
C ARG A 700 -20.99 29.73 -25.79
N THR A 701 -21.47 28.85 -24.89
CA THR A 701 -22.23 27.61 -25.26
C THR A 701 -23.74 27.78 -25.16
N GLY A 702 -24.25 28.92 -24.62
CA GLY A 702 -25.67 29.11 -24.40
C GLY A 702 -26.30 28.21 -23.31
N SER A 703 -25.49 27.55 -22.48
CA SER A 703 -25.95 26.67 -21.41
C SER A 703 -25.06 26.78 -20.16
N ASN A 704 -25.70 26.82 -19.01
CA ASN A 704 -25.09 26.75 -17.70
C ASN A 704 -25.29 25.42 -16.99
N ALA A 705 -25.59 24.34 -17.74
CA ALA A 705 -25.85 23.00 -17.18
C ALA A 705 -24.66 22.53 -16.32
N VAL A 706 -25.03 21.93 -15.19
CA VAL A 706 -24.09 21.42 -14.16
C VAL A 706 -23.85 19.93 -14.37
N GLY A 707 -22.60 19.50 -14.33
CA GLY A 707 -22.22 18.07 -14.40
C GLY A 707 -22.01 17.44 -13.01
N ALA A 708 -21.66 18.25 -12.01
CA ALA A 708 -21.55 17.76 -10.64
C ALA A 708 -21.86 18.87 -9.62
N PHE A 709 -22.35 18.49 -8.45
CA PHE A 709 -22.48 19.38 -7.28
C PHE A 709 -21.53 18.92 -6.20
N LEU A 710 -20.62 19.79 -5.83
CA LEU A 710 -19.68 19.59 -4.73
C LEU A 710 -20.29 20.12 -3.45
N VAL A 711 -20.38 19.29 -2.42
CA VAL A 711 -21.11 19.60 -1.18
C VAL A 711 -20.18 19.58 0.02
N ASP A 712 -20.07 20.70 0.72
CA ASP A 712 -19.41 20.81 2.02
C ASP A 712 -20.41 20.51 3.15
N THR A 713 -20.02 19.57 4.02
CA THR A 713 -20.77 19.23 5.27
C THR A 713 -20.00 19.65 6.50
N GLY A 714 -18.79 20.22 6.31
CA GLY A 714 -17.82 20.48 7.37
C GLY A 714 -17.21 19.21 7.96
N GLY A 715 -17.12 18.17 7.16
CA GLY A 715 -16.54 16.88 7.52
C GLY A 715 -17.36 16.05 8.51
N ARG A 716 -18.65 16.38 8.71
CA ARG A 716 -19.52 15.72 9.68
C ARG A 716 -20.62 14.92 8.99
N ASP A 717 -20.85 13.69 9.48
CA ASP A 717 -21.96 12.84 9.06
C ASP A 717 -22.11 12.69 7.54
N THR A 718 -20.99 12.70 6.80
CA THR A 718 -20.93 12.70 5.33
C THR A 718 -21.77 11.59 4.72
N ASN A 719 -21.70 10.37 5.27
CA ASN A 719 -22.48 9.22 4.81
C ASN A 719 -24.00 9.45 5.00
N ALA A 720 -24.43 9.98 6.15
CA ALA A 720 -25.85 10.25 6.40
C ALA A 720 -26.38 11.39 5.54
N VAL A 721 -25.53 12.40 5.24
CA VAL A 721 -25.88 13.49 4.32
C VAL A 721 -25.99 12.97 2.89
N ALA A 722 -25.03 12.16 2.44
CA ALA A 722 -25.04 11.52 1.12
C ALA A 722 -26.31 10.69 0.91
N ALA A 723 -26.72 9.87 1.90
CA ALA A 723 -27.94 9.09 1.82
C ALA A 723 -29.21 9.97 1.70
N ARG A 724 -29.26 11.11 2.43
CA ARG A 724 -30.37 12.06 2.31
C ARG A 724 -30.41 12.74 0.94
N ILE A 725 -29.24 13.14 0.43
CA ILE A 725 -29.11 13.71 -0.90
C ILE A 725 -29.54 12.68 -1.95
N GLN A 726 -29.06 11.44 -1.88
CA GLN A 726 -29.45 10.35 -2.81
C GLN A 726 -30.98 10.14 -2.82
N THR A 727 -31.62 10.22 -1.65
CA THR A 727 -33.08 10.12 -1.56
C THR A 727 -33.78 11.31 -2.22
N ALA A 728 -33.19 12.50 -2.14
CA ALA A 728 -33.76 13.73 -2.71
C ALA A 728 -33.55 13.85 -4.23
N VAL A 729 -32.41 13.39 -4.75
CA VAL A 729 -32.10 13.43 -6.19
C VAL A 729 -32.61 12.18 -6.94
N GLY A 730 -32.96 11.11 -6.21
CA GLY A 730 -33.44 9.86 -6.80
C GLY A 730 -32.30 9.01 -7.39
N THR A 731 -32.63 8.20 -8.40
CA THR A 731 -31.68 7.30 -9.08
C THR A 731 -31.02 7.93 -10.31
N THR A 732 -31.37 9.15 -10.66
CA THR A 732 -30.86 9.82 -11.86
C THR A 732 -29.42 10.31 -11.70
N ALA A 733 -29.02 10.67 -10.48
CA ALA A 733 -27.64 11.09 -10.16
C ALA A 733 -26.95 10.10 -9.22
N THR A 734 -25.63 10.04 -9.31
CA THR A 734 -24.79 9.23 -8.42
C THR A 734 -24.30 10.10 -7.28
N VAL A 735 -24.50 9.67 -6.04
CA VAL A 735 -24.01 10.38 -4.86
C VAL A 735 -22.91 9.57 -4.22
N THR A 736 -21.74 10.18 -4.07
CA THR A 736 -20.57 9.60 -3.42
C THR A 736 -20.19 10.41 -2.19
N ASP A 737 -19.71 9.75 -1.15
CA ASP A 737 -19.20 10.41 0.05
C ASP A 737 -17.70 10.13 0.24
N ILE A 738 -17.00 11.10 0.84
CA ILE A 738 -15.55 11.02 1.04
C ILE A 738 -15.14 9.88 1.99
N ALA A 739 -16.04 9.43 2.90
CA ALA A 739 -15.72 8.33 3.81
C ALA A 739 -15.68 6.98 3.08
N ALA A 740 -16.62 6.76 2.14
CA ALA A 740 -16.59 5.60 1.25
C ALA A 740 -15.39 5.67 0.29
N THR A 741 -15.11 6.86 -0.26
CA THR A 741 -13.98 7.09 -1.17
C THR A 741 -12.63 6.84 -0.48
N ARG A 742 -12.44 7.26 0.79
CA ARG A 742 -11.22 6.89 1.57
C ARG A 742 -11.01 5.39 1.67
N GLY A 743 -12.09 4.61 1.75
CA GLY A 743 -12.02 3.15 1.81
C GLY A 743 -11.57 2.52 0.49
N THR A 744 -11.94 3.11 -0.63
CA THR A 744 -11.59 2.64 -1.98
C THR A 744 -10.22 3.12 -2.45
N VAL A 745 -9.94 4.39 -2.30
CA VAL A 745 -8.71 5.05 -2.77
C VAL A 745 -7.47 4.55 -2.05
N GLY A 746 -7.52 4.41 -0.72
CA GLY A 746 -6.40 3.85 0.06
C GLY A 746 -6.01 2.41 -0.31
N SER A 747 -6.70 1.79 -1.27
CA SER A 747 -6.45 0.45 -1.77
C SER A 747 -6.16 0.39 -3.29
N SER A 748 -6.22 1.52 -4.01
CA SER A 748 -6.31 1.49 -5.48
C SER A 748 -5.00 1.18 -6.20
N LEU A 749 -3.87 1.75 -5.78
CA LEU A 749 -2.60 1.61 -6.49
C LEU A 749 -1.84 0.31 -6.23
N THR A 750 -1.99 -0.28 -5.05
CA THR A 750 -1.24 -1.49 -4.67
C THR A 750 -2.12 -2.67 -4.30
N ALA A 751 -3.44 -2.51 -4.35
CA ALA A 751 -4.40 -3.51 -3.85
C ALA A 751 -4.09 -4.02 -2.42
N VAL A 752 -3.13 -3.39 -1.71
CA VAL A 752 -2.63 -3.79 -0.40
C VAL A 752 -3.19 -2.86 0.67
N ASN A 753 -3.77 -3.43 1.71
CA ASN A 753 -4.18 -2.65 2.88
C ASN A 753 -2.97 -2.24 3.73
N LEU A 754 -2.22 -1.23 3.28
CA LEU A 754 -1.04 -0.72 3.98
C LEU A 754 -1.38 -0.15 5.36
N ALA A 755 -2.56 0.44 5.53
CA ALA A 755 -3.01 0.94 6.81
C ALA A 755 -3.16 -0.17 7.87
N GLY A 756 -3.67 -1.33 7.47
CA GLY A 756 -3.75 -2.51 8.34
C GLY A 756 -2.36 -3.06 8.70
N LEU A 757 -1.47 -3.18 7.71
CA LEU A 757 -0.09 -3.61 7.92
C LEU A 757 0.64 -2.73 8.93
N THR A 758 0.62 -1.41 8.71
CA THR A 758 1.33 -0.46 9.57
C THR A 758 0.75 -0.39 10.98
N ARG A 759 -0.56 -0.63 11.19
CA ARG A 759 -1.15 -0.77 12.53
C ARG A 759 -0.53 -1.94 13.30
N ILE A 760 -0.36 -3.09 12.65
CA ILE A 760 0.31 -4.25 13.25
C ILE A 760 1.74 -3.87 13.64
N GLU A 761 2.49 -3.29 12.73
CA GLU A 761 3.89 -2.89 12.96
C GLU A 761 4.05 -1.82 14.04
N LEU A 762 3.16 -0.83 14.11
CA LEU A 762 3.16 0.18 15.16
C LEU A 762 2.97 -0.42 16.55
N GLY A 763 2.05 -1.38 16.68
CA GLY A 763 1.86 -2.12 17.92
C GLY A 763 3.12 -2.89 18.34
N PHE A 764 3.72 -3.64 17.41
CA PHE A 764 4.96 -4.38 17.67
C PHE A 764 6.16 -3.46 17.90
N GLY A 765 6.28 -2.35 17.19
CA GLY A 765 7.31 -1.33 17.38
C GLY A 765 7.30 -0.78 18.81
N LEU A 766 6.13 -0.45 19.35
CA LEU A 766 5.96 -0.01 20.71
C LEU A 766 6.39 -1.09 21.74
N VAL A 767 5.95 -2.33 21.54
CA VAL A 767 6.31 -3.46 22.40
C VAL A 767 7.81 -3.74 22.38
N LEU A 768 8.43 -3.74 21.20
CA LEU A 768 9.86 -3.99 21.04
C LEU A 768 10.70 -2.87 21.65
N ALA A 769 10.31 -1.60 21.48
CA ALA A 769 10.98 -0.48 22.11
C ALA A 769 10.92 -0.55 23.63
N ALA A 770 9.74 -0.82 24.20
CA ALA A 770 9.55 -1.00 25.64
C ALA A 770 10.34 -2.20 26.18
N ALA A 771 10.28 -3.34 25.51
CA ALA A 771 10.99 -4.56 25.90
C ALA A 771 12.52 -4.37 25.81
N SER A 772 13.02 -3.68 24.78
CA SER A 772 14.45 -3.36 24.64
C SER A 772 14.93 -2.48 25.79
N GLY A 773 14.20 -1.42 26.11
CA GLY A 773 14.54 -0.53 27.23
C GLY A 773 14.51 -1.24 28.59
N ALA A 774 13.46 -2.02 28.86
CA ALA A 774 13.32 -2.79 30.09
C ALA A 774 14.41 -3.86 30.26
N LEU A 775 14.70 -4.58 29.18
CA LEU A 775 15.72 -5.66 29.18
C LEU A 775 17.11 -5.12 29.42
N VAL A 776 17.50 -4.05 28.76
CA VAL A 776 18.81 -3.41 28.88
C VAL A 776 19.09 -3.06 30.35
N LEU A 777 18.10 -2.51 31.02
CA LEU A 777 18.21 -2.14 32.42
C LEU A 777 18.24 -3.37 33.37
N ALA A 778 17.37 -4.35 33.11
CA ALA A 778 17.33 -5.58 33.92
C ALA A 778 18.64 -6.34 33.87
N LEU A 779 19.29 -6.39 32.69
CA LEU A 779 20.59 -7.05 32.52
C LEU A 779 21.72 -6.35 33.26
N GLY A 780 21.80 -5.00 33.15
CA GLY A 780 22.79 -4.20 33.88
C GLY A 780 22.73 -4.46 35.39
N LEU A 781 21.54 -4.76 35.91
CA LEU A 781 21.31 -5.00 37.33
C LEU A 781 21.74 -6.40 37.81
N THR A 782 21.41 -7.43 37.03
CA THR A 782 21.75 -8.80 37.44
C THR A 782 23.25 -9.06 37.45
N GLU A 783 24.00 -8.43 36.56
CA GLU A 783 25.47 -8.52 36.52
C GLU A 783 26.16 -7.79 37.68
N ARG A 784 25.50 -6.75 38.21
CA ARG A 784 26.13 -5.86 39.26
C ARG A 784 25.69 -6.16 40.67
N ARG A 785 24.81 -7.12 40.89
CA ARG A 785 24.30 -7.44 42.24
C ARG A 785 25.47 -7.70 43.22
N ARG A 786 26.52 -8.43 42.80
CA ARG A 786 27.73 -8.66 43.59
C ARG A 786 28.52 -7.36 43.85
N SER A 787 28.73 -6.54 42.81
CA SER A 787 29.47 -5.29 42.95
C SER A 787 28.75 -4.31 43.87
N PHE A 788 27.42 -4.27 43.85
CA PHE A 788 26.65 -3.42 44.77
C PHE A 788 26.67 -3.91 46.21
N VAL A 789 26.70 -5.22 46.45
CA VAL A 789 26.85 -5.78 47.80
C VAL A 789 28.23 -5.45 48.33
N ILE A 790 29.28 -5.60 47.54
CA ILE A 790 30.66 -5.27 47.92
C ILE A 790 30.80 -3.77 48.17
N ALA A 791 30.30 -2.91 47.32
CA ALA A 791 30.31 -1.47 47.48
C ALA A 791 29.56 -1.03 48.76
N HIS A 792 28.45 -1.68 49.07
CA HIS A 792 27.70 -1.40 50.29
C HIS A 792 28.47 -1.83 51.55
N ALA A 793 29.13 -2.98 51.52
CA ALA A 793 30.00 -3.46 52.59
C ALA A 793 31.24 -2.54 52.81
N LEU A 794 31.69 -1.87 51.72
CA LEU A 794 32.77 -0.85 51.78
C LEU A 794 32.28 0.56 52.15
N GLY A 795 31.03 0.72 52.58
CA GLY A 795 30.50 2.00 53.06
C GLY A 795 29.77 2.86 52.00
N ALA A 796 29.49 2.34 50.82
CA ALA A 796 28.73 3.12 49.84
C ALA A 796 27.31 3.33 50.35
N THR A 797 26.88 4.59 50.38
CA THR A 797 25.51 4.96 50.76
C THR A 797 24.47 4.59 49.72
N ARG A 798 23.24 4.41 50.10
CA ARG A 798 22.09 4.16 49.19
C ARG A 798 21.95 5.25 48.12
N ARG A 799 22.34 6.49 48.42
CA ARG A 799 22.36 7.61 47.49
C ARG A 799 23.39 7.37 46.36
N HIS A 800 24.56 6.87 46.68
CA HIS A 800 25.62 6.55 45.71
C HIS A 800 25.15 5.42 44.78
N LEU A 801 24.53 4.34 45.28
CA LEU A 801 24.04 3.27 44.47
C LEU A 801 22.88 3.70 43.51
N ARG A 802 21.96 4.55 44.06
CA ARG A 802 20.88 5.11 43.23
C ARG A 802 21.42 6.04 42.15
N SER A 803 22.39 6.93 42.47
CA SER A 803 22.99 7.82 41.46
C SER A 803 23.72 7.05 40.37
N PHE A 804 24.31 5.91 40.69
CA PHE A 804 25.00 5.05 39.75
C PHE A 804 24.00 4.45 38.71
N VAL A 805 22.91 3.87 39.20
CA VAL A 805 21.85 3.29 38.32
C VAL A 805 21.22 4.37 37.44
N LEU A 806 20.88 5.52 38.03
CA LEU A 806 20.29 6.64 37.28
C LEU A 806 21.22 7.20 36.22
N ALA A 807 22.51 7.30 36.52
CA ALA A 807 23.52 7.81 35.57
C ALA A 807 23.69 6.85 34.37
N GLU A 808 23.75 5.55 34.62
CA GLU A 808 23.84 4.55 33.56
C GLU A 808 22.60 4.58 32.68
N THR A 809 21.42 4.59 33.30
CA THR A 809 20.15 4.70 32.62
C THR A 809 20.07 5.94 31.75
N ALA A 810 20.47 7.10 32.28
CA ALA A 810 20.45 8.37 31.57
C ALA A 810 21.31 8.33 30.28
N ILE A 811 22.52 7.75 30.34
CA ILE A 811 23.38 7.62 29.16
C ILE A 811 22.78 6.68 28.11
N LEU A 812 22.30 5.51 28.56
CA LEU A 812 21.68 4.54 27.66
C LEU A 812 20.48 5.16 26.90
N VAL A 813 19.63 5.86 27.66
CA VAL A 813 18.44 6.52 27.09
C VAL A 813 18.84 7.66 26.17
N ALA A 814 19.74 8.56 26.63
CA ALA A 814 20.16 9.70 25.82
C ALA A 814 20.81 9.25 24.50
N CYS A 815 21.77 8.31 24.57
CA CYS A 815 22.43 7.80 23.37
C CYS A 815 21.46 7.00 22.47
N GLY A 816 20.58 6.18 23.06
CA GLY A 816 19.60 5.40 22.32
C GLY A 816 18.54 6.26 21.63
N LEU A 817 18.01 7.28 22.33
CA LEU A 817 17.03 8.22 21.76
C LEU A 817 17.63 9.06 20.64
N THR A 818 18.80 9.65 20.85
CA THR A 818 19.45 10.48 19.81
C THR A 818 19.80 9.67 18.57
N ALA A 819 20.45 8.50 18.74
CA ALA A 819 20.77 7.63 17.63
C ALA A 819 19.52 7.08 16.95
N GLY A 820 18.49 6.69 17.72
CA GLY A 820 17.22 6.22 17.19
C GLY A 820 16.43 7.28 16.43
N ALA A 821 16.42 8.53 16.92
CA ALA A 821 15.76 9.65 16.24
C ALA A 821 16.45 10.00 14.91
N ILE A 822 17.78 10.09 14.90
CA ILE A 822 18.55 10.39 13.68
C ILE A 822 18.35 9.27 12.64
N LEU A 823 18.49 8.02 13.06
CA LEU A 823 18.32 6.87 12.18
C LEU A 823 16.86 6.73 11.71
N GLY A 824 15.88 6.96 12.58
CA GLY A 824 14.47 6.94 12.26
C GLY A 824 14.10 7.99 11.23
N ALA A 825 14.60 9.23 11.38
CA ALA A 825 14.39 10.29 10.40
C ALA A 825 15.02 9.96 9.03
N ALA A 826 16.26 9.45 9.02
CA ALA A 826 16.94 9.05 7.79
C ALA A 826 16.21 7.89 7.08
N LEU A 827 15.77 6.88 7.84
CA LEU A 827 14.98 5.76 7.30
C LEU A 827 13.62 6.20 6.77
N SER A 828 12.92 7.11 7.48
CA SER A 828 11.63 7.64 7.04
C SER A 828 11.74 8.34 5.69
N GLN A 829 12.74 9.21 5.54
CA GLN A 829 13.00 9.91 4.28
C GLN A 829 13.32 8.94 3.14
N MET A 830 14.17 7.96 3.42
CA MET A 830 14.57 6.98 2.44
C MET A 830 13.42 6.07 2.05
N LEU A 831 12.62 5.63 3.02
CA LEU A 831 11.47 4.74 2.83
C LEU A 831 10.40 5.41 1.97
N VAL A 832 10.00 6.64 2.30
CA VAL A 832 8.98 7.38 1.55
C VAL A 832 9.44 7.65 0.12
N ARG A 833 10.72 7.99 -0.09
CA ARG A 833 11.27 8.19 -1.45
C ARG A 833 11.36 6.90 -2.26
N VAL A 834 11.76 5.77 -1.66
CA VAL A 834 11.78 4.46 -2.34
C VAL A 834 10.37 4.01 -2.71
N LEU A 835 9.39 4.36 -1.89
CA LEU A 835 7.99 4.01 -2.08
C LEU A 835 7.17 5.15 -2.70
N THR A 836 7.80 6.14 -3.36
CA THR A 836 7.09 7.28 -3.97
C THR A 836 5.98 6.82 -4.93
N GLY A 837 6.19 5.73 -5.67
CA GLY A 837 5.20 5.17 -6.57
C GLY A 837 3.94 4.57 -5.90
N ILE A 838 3.88 4.49 -4.57
CA ILE A 838 2.67 4.07 -3.84
C ILE A 838 1.75 5.26 -3.53
N PHE A 839 2.29 6.47 -3.61
CA PHE A 839 1.56 7.69 -3.30
C PHE A 839 1.06 8.35 -4.57
N ASP A 840 -0.20 8.73 -4.55
CA ASP A 840 -0.83 9.44 -5.63
C ASP A 840 -1.74 10.55 -5.07
N PRO A 841 -1.38 11.80 -5.27
CA PRO A 841 -0.10 12.33 -5.77
C PRO A 841 1.06 12.13 -4.79
N PRO A 842 2.34 12.27 -5.21
CA PRO A 842 3.50 12.12 -4.34
C PRO A 842 3.50 13.12 -3.17
N PRO A 843 3.91 12.73 -1.95
CA PRO A 843 3.91 13.62 -0.81
C PRO A 843 5.00 14.70 -0.94
N THR A 844 4.63 15.96 -0.73
CA THR A 844 5.55 17.10 -0.73
C THR A 844 6.41 17.17 0.54
N ALA A 845 5.89 16.67 1.65
CA ALA A 845 6.56 16.64 2.96
C ALA A 845 6.17 15.41 3.76
N LEU A 846 7.06 15.02 4.70
CA LEU A 846 6.77 13.93 5.64
C LEU A 846 5.82 14.39 6.75
N SER A 847 4.76 13.63 6.99
CA SER A 847 3.87 13.81 8.13
C SER A 847 4.45 13.16 9.37
N THR A 848 4.86 13.96 10.37
CA THR A 848 5.47 13.45 11.60
C THR A 848 4.40 13.21 12.66
N PRO A 849 4.19 11.96 13.13
CA PRO A 849 3.17 11.61 14.12
C PRO A 849 3.64 11.91 15.55
N TRP A 850 3.68 13.18 15.95
CA TRP A 850 4.18 13.63 17.25
C TRP A 850 3.52 12.94 18.43
N THR A 851 2.23 12.64 18.37
CA THR A 851 1.47 11.95 19.41
C THR A 851 1.99 10.54 19.66
N TYR A 852 2.27 9.79 18.60
CA TYR A 852 2.82 8.44 18.70
C TYR A 852 4.28 8.46 19.19
N LEU A 853 5.10 9.38 18.69
CA LEU A 853 6.48 9.54 19.14
C LEU A 853 6.57 9.93 20.62
N ALA A 854 5.68 10.80 21.07
CA ALA A 854 5.53 11.14 22.49
C ALA A 854 5.08 9.93 23.33
N ALA A 855 4.16 9.12 22.82
CA ALA A 855 3.71 7.89 23.48
C ALA A 855 4.87 6.88 23.63
N ILE A 856 5.69 6.66 22.59
CA ILE A 856 6.89 5.81 22.69
C ILE A 856 7.84 6.34 23.78
N ALA A 857 8.14 7.64 23.76
CA ALA A 857 9.00 8.24 24.76
C ALA A 857 8.46 8.08 26.18
N ALA A 858 7.15 8.29 26.36
CA ALA A 858 6.49 8.09 27.66
C ALA A 858 6.54 6.64 28.13
N VAL A 859 6.22 5.67 27.26
CA VAL A 859 6.28 4.23 27.56
C VAL A 859 7.72 3.82 27.92
N LEU A 860 8.70 4.32 27.21
CA LEU A 860 10.11 4.07 27.49
C LEU A 860 10.51 4.63 28.87
N ILE A 861 10.14 5.87 29.18
CA ILE A 861 10.40 6.50 30.46
C ILE A 861 9.73 5.70 31.59
N VAL A 862 8.48 5.27 31.42
CA VAL A 862 7.74 4.47 32.41
C VAL A 862 8.43 3.12 32.62
N ALA A 863 8.78 2.40 31.55
CA ALA A 863 9.46 1.11 31.63
C ALA A 863 10.81 1.22 32.35
N ILE A 864 11.56 2.24 32.03
CA ILE A 864 12.85 2.56 32.66
C ILE A 864 12.68 2.92 34.12
N SER A 865 11.71 3.75 34.45
CA SER A 865 11.43 4.17 35.84
C SER A 865 10.98 2.99 36.70
N ALA A 866 10.14 2.11 36.14
CA ALA A 866 9.69 0.90 36.83
C ALA A 866 10.86 -0.04 37.16
N VAL A 867 11.73 -0.31 36.17
CA VAL A 867 12.92 -1.15 36.38
C VAL A 867 13.90 -0.51 37.37
N SER A 868 14.12 0.79 37.26
CA SER A 868 14.96 1.53 38.19
C SER A 868 14.38 1.50 39.61
N GLY A 869 13.07 1.63 39.78
CA GLY A 869 12.36 1.53 41.06
C GLY A 869 12.48 0.13 41.69
N VAL A 870 12.29 -0.92 40.92
CA VAL A 870 12.49 -2.32 41.37
C VAL A 870 13.93 -2.54 41.81
N THR A 871 14.92 -1.97 41.13
CA THR A 871 16.32 -2.03 41.48
C THR A 871 16.62 -1.44 42.82
N VAL A 872 16.15 -0.22 43.01
CA VAL A 872 16.35 0.49 44.29
C VAL A 872 15.69 -0.28 45.45
N ARG A 873 14.53 -0.91 45.21
CA ARG A 873 13.86 -1.78 46.22
C ARG A 873 14.67 -3.05 46.53
N LEU A 874 15.21 -3.72 45.51
CA LEU A 874 16.07 -4.90 45.67
C LEU A 874 17.39 -4.56 46.39
N ALA A 875 17.99 -3.40 46.13
CA ALA A 875 19.16 -2.90 46.84
C ALA A 875 18.89 -2.56 48.35
N ARG A 876 17.63 -2.54 48.77
CA ARG A 876 17.23 -2.35 50.17
C ARG A 876 17.25 -3.63 51.00
N ARG A 877 17.33 -4.84 50.42
CA ARG A 877 17.43 -6.11 51.14
C ARG A 877 18.78 -6.21 51.82
N SER A 878 18.81 -6.85 53.02
CA SER A 878 19.99 -6.91 53.84
C SER A 878 21.13 -7.70 53.14
N PRO A 879 22.40 -7.30 53.26
CA PRO A 879 23.55 -8.00 52.64
C PRO A 879 23.63 -9.46 53.07
N LEU A 880 23.21 -9.83 54.28
CA LEU A 880 23.29 -11.17 54.83
C LEU A 880 22.34 -12.16 54.08
N THR A 881 21.13 -11.71 53.68
CA THR A 881 20.20 -12.55 52.93
C THR A 881 20.65 -12.80 51.47
N VAL A 882 21.44 -11.84 50.94
CA VAL A 882 21.97 -11.94 49.56
C VAL A 882 23.23 -12.79 49.50
N LEU A 883 24.06 -12.78 50.55
CA LEU A 883 25.26 -13.65 50.65
C LEU A 883 24.89 -15.11 50.87
N GLY A 884 23.78 -15.42 51.57
CA GLY A 884 23.25 -16.78 51.71
C GLY A 884 22.62 -17.39 50.43
N GLU A 885 22.21 -16.55 49.49
CA GLU A 885 21.65 -16.98 48.18
C GLU A 885 22.72 -17.09 47.07
N LEU A 886 23.96 -16.62 47.31
CA LEU A 886 25.13 -16.69 46.43
C LEU A 886 26.01 -17.91 46.69
#